data_d05ee8ada183f11ac841b10839c2045f
#
_entry.id   d05ee8ada183f11ac841b10839c2045f
#
_cell.length_a   1.000
_cell.length_b   1.000
_cell.length_c   1.000
_cell.angle_alpha   90.00
_cell.angle_beta   90.00
_cell.angle_gamma   90.00
#
_symmetry.space_group_name_H-M   'P 1'
#
loop_
_entity.id
_entity.type
_entity.pdbx_description
1 polymer ?
#
loop_
_entity_poly.entity_id
_entity_poly.type
_entity_poly.pdbx_seq_one_letter_code
_entity_poly.pdbx_strand_id
1 'polypeptide(L)'
;MTSIIGIPTTRVSNQFVRQRLLTQTQYDQLELFRIQSQLSTGHRYQLPSDDPISSLRVMSIQKLLERKEQVQSNLSTNLSFLTTTDTAMSSIAKIVSDVRADALSAVGTTATDDQREAISLQIGQAIRQLVDIGNQKFRSRYLFAGSTTQTQPFDYTDDKYIEYSGNEDALLSYADIDLLFQTNVPGSEVFGAISKGVEGSTDLNPSLTFDTRLADLRGGRGIGMGSITVSDGQRKTTVDISGAETIGDVAMLIRNNPPPGRTVDVEVTNSGLKLKLVPSADPLDSENLIVQEVGGGTTAADLGILEKTGVGNDWLVGEDLDPTLTKTTSLNDILGRRAYAAVRLSGTNNDFIVKATTAGTSLNDVNIIFNADPTVVVGNETVVYDDSDPANKTLTINIEAGQTQIHHITEAIHNACEGGSVPFDAWLDPLDATTGSFVAIPTPPGGSEGVTGGGTEPPFDKTSGIQITNGGKTYTYDFSDAETMEDILNILNASAAGVLAEINKDGTGINVRSRLSGCDFTIGENGGQTATQLGLRTFTDQTRLEDLNYGLGVPQWEVGASTDDSVQSNTLVRSSVSFNLLGENNSLTFTARAYGAMWNGVQVQFVPGGPGAESLLYDRYAGTMTFTVDPASTTLSDIAQLVAADPMANADFAVTLPDELNQPTAAQQLIDAGTLTTAGAEDKGIDMEITRADGVKLQIDLTGCLTIEDVRNRINNHPDNTPLPGLTTPALQARLATTGNGVVLVDTTGPGELIVANTTMSTAATGLGWVPKGETQASVESTAGTLTFAANDVNPQETEGIFTALIRLRDALDANDVQGVQRAMEVLDTATLNSTFVRAELGTREKSLDTLGQRLEDEDVELKSVLSLEYDSDFVEVVSNLIARQAALQASLQATGKIFEMTLLNYI
;
A
#
# COMPACT_ATOMS: atom_id res chain seq x y z
N MET A 1 -46.21 28.92 -76.05
CA MET A 1 -46.82 27.86 -76.87
C MET A 1 -46.72 26.56 -76.10
N THR A 2 -47.86 26.19 -75.45
CA THR A 2 -48.00 24.93 -74.73
C THR A 2 -48.32 23.85 -75.70
N SER A 3 -47.38 22.96 -75.93
CA SER A 3 -47.57 21.73 -76.70
C SER A 3 -48.48 20.80 -75.89
N ILE A 4 -49.73 20.65 -76.38
CA ILE A 4 -50.64 19.60 -75.88
C ILE A 4 -50.13 18.28 -76.40
N ILE A 5 -49.42 17.51 -75.49
CA ILE A 5 -49.10 16.16 -75.81
C ILE A 5 -50.41 15.36 -75.85
N GLY A 6 -50.72 14.97 -77.03
CA GLY A 6 -51.88 14.10 -77.24
C GLY A 6 -51.78 12.83 -76.45
N ILE A 7 -52.85 12.46 -75.76
CA ILE A 7 -52.93 11.17 -75.07
C ILE A 7 -52.83 10.11 -76.16
N PRO A 8 -51.75 9.25 -76.13
CA PRO A 8 -51.61 8.18 -77.10
C PRO A 8 -52.79 7.19 -76.79
N THR A 9 -53.85 7.16 -77.67
CA THR A 9 -54.81 6.06 -77.71
C THR A 9 -54.07 4.86 -78.31
N THR A 10 -53.13 4.35 -77.67
CA THR A 10 -52.52 3.06 -78.05
C THR A 10 -53.42 1.97 -77.62
N ARG A 11 -54.07 1.31 -78.59
CA ARG A 11 -54.67 -0.01 -78.38
C ARG A 11 -53.69 -0.86 -77.57
N VAL A 12 -53.98 -1.07 -76.32
CA VAL A 12 -53.15 -2.00 -75.48
C VAL A 12 -53.32 -3.34 -76.16
N SER A 13 -52.20 -3.87 -76.66
CA SER A 13 -52.10 -5.18 -77.28
C SER A 13 -52.63 -6.22 -76.28
N ASN A 14 -53.63 -7.07 -76.81
CA ASN A 14 -54.16 -8.19 -76.02
C ASN A 14 -53.05 -9.07 -75.43
N GLN A 15 -51.92 -9.12 -76.06
CA GLN A 15 -50.75 -9.83 -75.58
C GLN A 15 -50.03 -9.14 -74.34
N PHE A 16 -50.08 -7.79 -74.35
CA PHE A 16 -49.52 -7.01 -73.20
C PHE A 16 -50.45 -7.13 -71.99
N VAL A 17 -51.76 -7.09 -72.20
CA VAL A 17 -52.78 -7.28 -71.15
C VAL A 17 -52.65 -8.69 -70.58
N ARG A 18 -52.46 -9.71 -71.41
CA ARG A 18 -52.29 -11.09 -70.97
C ARG A 18 -50.97 -11.26 -70.17
N GLN A 19 -49.92 -10.69 -70.66
CA GLN A 19 -48.59 -10.76 -69.94
C GLN A 19 -48.69 -10.06 -68.59
N ARG A 20 -49.27 -8.90 -68.50
CA ARG A 20 -49.51 -8.17 -67.29
C ARG A 20 -50.40 -8.93 -66.28
N LEU A 21 -51.51 -9.58 -66.78
CA LEU A 21 -52.30 -10.40 -65.91
C LEU A 21 -51.59 -11.68 -65.42
N LEU A 22 -50.79 -12.33 -66.28
CA LEU A 22 -50.02 -13.49 -65.87
C LEU A 22 -48.99 -13.07 -64.80
N THR A 23 -48.29 -11.96 -65.01
CA THR A 23 -47.34 -11.42 -64.04
C THR A 23 -48.03 -11.07 -62.72
N GLN A 24 -49.25 -10.49 -62.80
CA GLN A 24 -50.03 -10.15 -61.59
C GLN A 24 -50.46 -11.44 -60.87
N THR A 25 -50.93 -12.45 -61.61
CA THR A 25 -51.35 -13.73 -61.00
C THR A 25 -50.16 -14.44 -60.36
N GLN A 26 -49.01 -14.41 -61.00
CA GLN A 26 -47.76 -14.95 -60.42
C GLN A 26 -47.37 -14.17 -59.15
N TYR A 27 -47.47 -12.86 -59.19
CA TYR A 27 -47.20 -12.03 -58.02
C TYR A 27 -48.17 -12.33 -56.88
N ASP A 28 -49.50 -12.41 -57.16
CA ASP A 28 -50.53 -12.74 -56.17
C ASP A 28 -50.33 -14.16 -55.59
N GLN A 29 -49.86 -15.14 -56.39
CA GLN A 29 -49.47 -16.47 -55.89
C GLN A 29 -48.30 -16.44 -55.00
N LEU A 30 -47.27 -15.68 -55.36
CA LEU A 30 -46.05 -15.55 -54.56
C LEU A 30 -46.34 -14.86 -53.21
N GLU A 31 -47.18 -13.81 -53.25
CA GLU A 31 -47.63 -13.14 -52.03
C GLU A 31 -48.47 -14.05 -51.14
N LEU A 32 -49.37 -14.84 -51.77
CA LEU A 32 -50.20 -15.81 -51.04
C LEU A 32 -49.36 -16.90 -50.39
N PHE A 33 -48.29 -17.37 -51.04
CA PHE A 33 -47.34 -18.30 -50.48
C PHE A 33 -46.58 -17.67 -49.32
N ARG A 34 -46.17 -16.41 -49.45
CA ARG A 34 -45.50 -15.66 -48.38
C ARG A 34 -46.40 -15.52 -47.15
N ILE A 35 -47.67 -15.15 -47.34
CA ILE A 35 -48.67 -15.00 -46.25
C ILE A 35 -48.97 -16.36 -45.61
N GLN A 36 -49.08 -17.44 -46.38
CA GLN A 36 -49.22 -18.81 -45.85
C GLN A 36 -48.00 -19.21 -45.03
N SER A 37 -46.82 -18.85 -45.47
CA SER A 37 -45.58 -19.08 -44.75
C SER A 37 -45.52 -18.29 -43.44
N GLN A 38 -45.93 -17.01 -43.45
CA GLN A 38 -46.03 -16.20 -42.23
C GLN A 38 -47.06 -16.79 -41.25
N LEU A 39 -48.19 -17.29 -41.73
CA LEU A 39 -49.19 -17.96 -40.93
C LEU A 39 -48.69 -19.29 -40.34
N SER A 40 -47.90 -20.04 -41.09
CA SER A 40 -47.35 -21.33 -40.67
C SER A 40 -46.20 -21.18 -39.66
N THR A 41 -45.38 -20.17 -39.85
CA THR A 41 -44.19 -19.93 -38.98
C THR A 41 -44.45 -18.98 -37.84
N GLY A 42 -45.50 -18.16 -37.96
CA GLY A 42 -45.78 -17.08 -37.00
C GLY A 42 -44.85 -15.88 -37.14
N HIS A 43 -43.93 -15.88 -38.11
CA HIS A 43 -42.92 -14.83 -38.28
C HIS A 43 -43.24 -13.91 -39.45
N ARG A 44 -42.97 -12.61 -39.30
CA ARG A 44 -43.24 -11.57 -40.30
C ARG A 44 -42.39 -11.74 -41.56
N TYR A 45 -41.18 -12.24 -41.43
CA TYR A 45 -40.23 -12.53 -42.51
C TYR A 45 -39.39 -13.76 -42.15
N GLN A 46 -38.90 -14.48 -43.17
CA GLN A 46 -38.09 -15.69 -42.95
C GLN A 46 -36.62 -15.49 -43.26
N LEU A 47 -36.35 -14.70 -44.26
CA LEU A 47 -34.97 -14.41 -44.64
C LEU A 47 -34.57 -12.96 -44.30
N PRO A 48 -33.35 -12.72 -43.88
CA PRO A 48 -32.84 -11.37 -43.65
C PRO A 48 -32.96 -10.43 -44.85
N SER A 49 -32.99 -11.03 -46.06
CA SER A 49 -33.18 -10.30 -47.33
C SER A 49 -34.60 -9.77 -47.52
N ASP A 50 -35.61 -10.30 -46.81
CA ASP A 50 -37.02 -9.88 -46.94
C ASP A 50 -37.24 -8.53 -46.27
N ASP A 51 -36.66 -8.29 -45.09
CA ASP A 51 -36.64 -7.01 -44.39
C ASP A 51 -35.29 -6.83 -43.67
N PRO A 52 -34.25 -6.27 -44.36
CA PRO A 52 -32.92 -6.12 -43.78
C PRO A 52 -32.84 -5.24 -42.55
N ILE A 53 -33.72 -4.22 -42.46
CA ILE A 53 -33.70 -3.26 -41.32
C ILE A 53 -34.24 -3.94 -40.06
N SER A 54 -35.43 -4.57 -40.17
CA SER A 54 -36.02 -5.30 -39.03
C SER A 54 -35.18 -6.50 -38.65
N SER A 55 -34.58 -7.21 -39.62
CA SER A 55 -33.63 -8.30 -39.34
C SER A 55 -32.41 -7.87 -38.53
N LEU A 56 -31.80 -6.72 -38.84
CA LEU A 56 -30.68 -6.18 -38.07
C LEU A 56 -31.10 -5.85 -36.63
N ARG A 57 -32.28 -5.26 -36.46
CA ARG A 57 -32.84 -4.96 -35.12
C ARG A 57 -33.11 -6.25 -34.35
N VAL A 58 -33.80 -7.21 -34.97
CA VAL A 58 -34.06 -8.52 -34.34
C VAL A 58 -32.77 -9.22 -33.94
N MET A 59 -31.76 -9.28 -34.81
CA MET A 59 -30.45 -9.86 -34.46
C MET A 59 -29.77 -9.13 -33.32
N SER A 60 -29.83 -7.80 -33.25
CA SER A 60 -29.30 -7.02 -32.16
C SER A 60 -30.04 -7.28 -30.85
N ILE A 61 -31.35 -7.34 -30.86
CA ILE A 61 -32.19 -7.64 -29.69
C ILE A 61 -31.93 -9.08 -29.22
N GLN A 62 -31.89 -10.05 -30.13
CA GLN A 62 -31.56 -11.46 -29.77
C GLN A 62 -30.22 -11.58 -29.12
N LYS A 63 -29.18 -10.94 -29.69
CA LYS A 63 -27.84 -10.91 -29.09
C LYS A 63 -27.82 -10.24 -27.71
N LEU A 64 -28.63 -9.20 -27.51
CA LEU A 64 -28.78 -8.55 -26.22
C LEU A 64 -29.48 -9.47 -25.23
N LEU A 65 -30.53 -10.16 -25.62
CA LEU A 65 -31.26 -11.15 -24.81
C LEU A 65 -30.36 -12.29 -24.38
N GLU A 66 -29.59 -12.89 -25.32
CA GLU A 66 -28.61 -13.96 -25.01
C GLU A 66 -27.59 -13.50 -23.97
N ARG A 67 -27.07 -12.27 -24.09
CA ARG A 67 -26.17 -11.70 -23.10
C ARG A 67 -26.85 -11.52 -21.74
N LYS A 68 -28.07 -11.01 -21.71
CA LYS A 68 -28.83 -10.82 -20.48
C LYS A 68 -29.20 -12.14 -19.81
N GLU A 69 -29.56 -13.16 -20.56
CA GLU A 69 -29.80 -14.52 -20.03
C GLU A 69 -28.55 -15.09 -19.36
N GLN A 70 -27.35 -14.86 -19.94
CA GLN A 70 -26.10 -15.27 -19.34
C GLN A 70 -25.83 -14.50 -18.04
N VAL A 71 -26.04 -13.18 -18.04
CA VAL A 71 -25.90 -12.34 -16.83
C VAL A 71 -26.88 -12.79 -15.75
N GLN A 72 -28.14 -13.06 -16.08
CA GLN A 72 -29.15 -13.54 -15.14
C GLN A 72 -28.79 -14.92 -14.55
N SER A 73 -28.23 -15.83 -15.37
CA SER A 73 -27.71 -17.10 -14.88
C SER A 73 -26.53 -16.92 -13.92
N ASN A 74 -25.61 -16.01 -14.24
CA ASN A 74 -24.49 -15.66 -13.35
C ASN A 74 -25.01 -15.09 -12.03
N LEU A 75 -25.95 -14.16 -12.11
CA LEU A 75 -26.56 -13.48 -10.96
C LEU A 75 -27.27 -14.46 -10.01
N SER A 76 -28.06 -15.39 -10.56
CA SER A 76 -28.70 -16.47 -9.81
C SER A 76 -27.67 -17.40 -9.11
N THR A 77 -26.56 -17.69 -9.80
CA THR A 77 -25.46 -18.49 -9.25
C THR A 77 -24.76 -17.74 -8.13
N ASN A 78 -24.47 -16.45 -8.32
CA ASN A 78 -23.83 -15.59 -7.34
C ASN A 78 -24.72 -15.39 -6.11
N LEU A 79 -26.00 -15.13 -6.29
CA LEU A 79 -26.96 -15.03 -5.18
C LEU A 79 -27.01 -16.33 -4.37
N SER A 80 -27.03 -17.49 -5.04
CA SER A 80 -26.98 -18.78 -4.35
C SER A 80 -25.66 -19.00 -3.58
N PHE A 81 -24.53 -18.49 -4.12
CA PHE A 81 -23.24 -18.53 -3.44
C PHE A 81 -23.26 -17.68 -2.18
N LEU A 82 -23.73 -16.43 -2.26
CA LEU A 82 -23.82 -15.51 -1.13
C LEU A 82 -24.80 -16.04 -0.06
N THR A 83 -25.97 -16.53 -0.43
CA THR A 83 -26.96 -17.10 0.50
C THR A 83 -26.40 -18.34 1.23
N THR A 84 -25.58 -19.16 0.53
CA THR A 84 -24.88 -20.27 1.19
C THR A 84 -23.86 -19.75 2.17
N THR A 85 -23.15 -18.67 1.82
CA THR A 85 -22.19 -18.00 2.72
C THR A 85 -22.90 -17.40 3.94
N ASP A 86 -24.07 -16.74 3.79
CA ASP A 86 -24.88 -16.23 4.92
C ASP A 86 -25.32 -17.34 5.85
N THR A 87 -25.76 -18.48 5.30
CA THR A 87 -26.12 -19.64 6.09
C THR A 87 -24.94 -20.18 6.90
N ALA A 88 -23.75 -20.23 6.30
CA ALA A 88 -22.52 -20.62 6.99
C ALA A 88 -22.17 -19.60 8.11
N MET A 89 -22.24 -18.32 7.84
CA MET A 89 -22.02 -17.25 8.83
C MET A 89 -23.03 -17.29 9.98
N SER A 90 -24.30 -17.63 9.70
CA SER A 90 -25.32 -17.84 10.74
C SER A 90 -24.95 -18.99 11.66
N SER A 91 -24.38 -20.06 11.11
CA SER A 91 -23.91 -21.21 11.88
C SER A 91 -22.70 -20.87 12.74
N ILE A 92 -21.76 -20.07 12.19
CA ILE A 92 -20.60 -19.53 12.93
C ILE A 92 -21.08 -18.71 14.11
N ALA A 93 -21.97 -17.74 13.89
CA ALA A 93 -22.50 -16.85 14.92
C ALA A 93 -23.17 -17.65 16.07
N LYS A 94 -23.89 -18.73 15.74
CA LYS A 94 -24.50 -19.59 16.74
C LYS A 94 -23.44 -20.30 17.58
N ILE A 95 -22.45 -20.94 16.97
CA ILE A 95 -21.38 -21.66 17.70
C ILE A 95 -20.63 -20.69 18.61
N VAL A 96 -20.29 -19.51 18.13
CA VAL A 96 -19.59 -18.49 18.92
C VAL A 96 -20.44 -18.01 20.10
N SER A 97 -21.75 -17.83 19.90
CA SER A 97 -22.68 -17.47 20.99
C SER A 97 -22.79 -18.57 22.05
N ASP A 98 -22.83 -19.84 21.64
CA ASP A 98 -22.88 -20.99 22.57
C ASP A 98 -21.58 -21.08 23.38
N VAL A 99 -20.42 -20.95 22.72
CA VAL A 99 -19.10 -20.94 23.41
C VAL A 99 -18.99 -19.77 24.39
N ARG A 100 -19.49 -18.58 24.00
CA ARG A 100 -19.48 -17.42 24.88
C ARG A 100 -20.29 -17.67 26.17
N ALA A 101 -21.45 -18.29 26.04
CA ALA A 101 -22.28 -18.64 27.20
C ALA A 101 -21.59 -19.66 28.14
N ASP A 102 -20.92 -20.65 27.54
CA ASP A 102 -20.15 -21.65 28.30
C ASP A 102 -18.96 -21.00 29.02
N ALA A 103 -18.21 -20.13 28.33
CA ALA A 103 -17.07 -19.42 28.90
C ALA A 103 -17.46 -18.48 30.06
N LEU A 104 -18.58 -17.77 29.96
CA LEU A 104 -19.11 -16.95 31.07
C LEU A 104 -19.39 -17.79 32.32
N SER A 105 -19.82 -19.03 32.16
CA SER A 105 -20.03 -19.93 33.28
C SER A 105 -18.72 -20.38 33.95
N ALA A 106 -17.60 -20.37 33.21
CA ALA A 106 -16.29 -20.78 33.69
C ALA A 106 -15.53 -19.65 34.44
N VAL A 107 -15.87 -18.38 34.19
CA VAL A 107 -15.24 -17.22 34.86
C VAL A 107 -15.68 -17.05 36.31
N GLY A 108 -16.83 -17.62 36.70
CA GLY A 108 -17.36 -17.49 38.05
C GLY A 108 -16.43 -18.07 39.11
N THR A 109 -16.35 -17.41 40.29
CA THR A 109 -15.55 -17.86 41.45
C THR A 109 -15.97 -19.25 42.02
N THR A 110 -17.07 -19.78 41.53
CA THR A 110 -17.62 -21.08 41.93
C THR A 110 -17.30 -22.22 40.94
N ALA A 111 -16.69 -21.88 39.77
CA ALA A 111 -16.32 -22.91 38.80
C ALA A 111 -15.13 -23.75 39.28
N THR A 112 -15.26 -25.05 39.20
CA THR A 112 -14.22 -26.03 39.58
C THR A 112 -13.28 -26.25 38.38
N ASP A 113 -12.06 -26.74 38.64
CA ASP A 113 -11.08 -27.07 37.60
C ASP A 113 -11.64 -28.11 36.61
N ASP A 114 -12.36 -29.16 37.09
CA ASP A 114 -13.03 -30.15 36.25
C ASP A 114 -14.09 -29.52 35.32
N GLN A 115 -14.79 -28.50 35.78
CA GLN A 115 -15.76 -27.75 34.95
C GLN A 115 -15.04 -26.94 33.86
N ARG A 116 -13.91 -26.30 34.18
CA ARG A 116 -13.11 -25.55 33.20
C ARG A 116 -12.53 -26.49 32.15
N GLU A 117 -12.00 -27.65 32.56
CA GLU A 117 -11.51 -28.67 31.63
C GLU A 117 -12.63 -29.20 30.71
N ALA A 118 -13.83 -29.42 31.22
CA ALA A 118 -14.97 -29.87 30.41
C ALA A 118 -15.35 -28.80 29.36
N ILE A 119 -15.33 -27.50 29.72
CA ILE A 119 -15.62 -26.39 28.82
C ILE A 119 -14.50 -26.22 27.78
N SER A 120 -13.24 -26.38 28.17
CA SER A 120 -12.10 -26.37 27.26
C SER A 120 -12.25 -27.44 26.17
N LEU A 121 -12.66 -28.66 26.53
CA LEU A 121 -12.96 -29.74 25.58
C LEU A 121 -14.11 -29.38 24.61
N GLN A 122 -15.17 -28.72 25.11
CA GLN A 122 -16.28 -28.25 24.27
C GLN A 122 -15.81 -27.18 23.28
N ILE A 123 -14.96 -26.22 23.73
CA ILE A 123 -14.36 -25.20 22.86
C ILE A 123 -13.50 -25.87 21.79
N GLY A 124 -12.70 -26.87 22.12
CA GLY A 124 -11.94 -27.66 21.16
C GLY A 124 -12.83 -28.35 20.09
N GLN A 125 -14.04 -28.77 20.44
CA GLN A 125 -15.02 -29.27 19.45
C GLN A 125 -15.62 -28.16 18.60
N ALA A 126 -15.91 -26.99 19.21
CA ALA A 126 -16.41 -25.82 18.48
C ALA A 126 -15.40 -25.33 17.45
N ILE A 127 -14.11 -25.30 17.78
CA ILE A 127 -13.04 -24.95 16.84
C ILE A 127 -13.06 -25.90 15.63
N ARG A 128 -13.16 -27.22 15.84
CA ARG A 128 -13.22 -28.17 14.72
C ARG A 128 -14.44 -27.94 13.83
N GLN A 129 -15.61 -27.67 14.43
CA GLN A 129 -16.83 -27.36 13.67
C GLN A 129 -16.69 -26.08 12.86
N LEU A 130 -16.03 -25.07 13.42
CA LEU A 130 -15.77 -23.80 12.71
C LEU A 130 -14.80 -23.98 11.52
N VAL A 131 -13.76 -24.83 11.67
CA VAL A 131 -12.87 -25.20 10.56
C VAL A 131 -13.65 -25.94 9.47
N ASP A 132 -14.53 -26.86 9.83
CA ASP A 132 -15.38 -27.57 8.88
C ASP A 132 -16.32 -26.60 8.12
N ILE A 133 -16.90 -25.62 8.84
CA ILE A 133 -17.72 -24.57 8.21
C ILE A 133 -16.86 -23.67 7.32
N GLY A 134 -15.68 -23.26 7.79
CA GLY A 134 -14.73 -22.46 7.02
C GLY A 134 -14.30 -23.15 5.72
N ASN A 135 -14.29 -24.47 5.70
CA ASN A 135 -13.95 -25.31 4.53
C ASN A 135 -15.17 -25.76 3.71
N GLN A 136 -16.35 -25.17 3.94
CA GLN A 136 -17.53 -25.49 3.13
C GLN A 136 -17.36 -25.07 1.67
N LYS A 137 -17.99 -25.88 0.79
CA LYS A 137 -17.97 -25.65 -0.65
C LYS A 137 -19.38 -25.43 -1.21
N PHE A 138 -19.45 -24.56 -2.18
CA PHE A 138 -20.59 -24.43 -3.09
C PHE A 138 -20.15 -24.81 -4.52
N ARG A 139 -20.77 -25.83 -5.11
CA ARG A 139 -20.42 -26.33 -6.46
C ARG A 139 -18.92 -26.51 -6.67
N SER A 140 -18.23 -27.18 -5.73
CA SER A 140 -16.78 -27.45 -5.73
C SER A 140 -15.87 -26.23 -5.52
N ARG A 141 -16.39 -25.07 -5.17
CA ARG A 141 -15.64 -23.87 -4.79
C ARG A 141 -15.76 -23.61 -3.31
N TYR A 142 -14.65 -23.36 -2.64
CA TYR A 142 -14.67 -22.97 -1.23
C TYR A 142 -15.29 -21.59 -1.04
N LEU A 143 -16.09 -21.42 0.04
CA LEU A 143 -16.81 -20.17 0.29
C LEU A 143 -15.88 -19.05 0.77
N PHE A 144 -14.90 -19.40 1.59
CA PHE A 144 -14.08 -18.44 2.35
C PHE A 144 -12.62 -18.35 1.88
N ALA A 145 -12.30 -18.87 0.70
CA ALA A 145 -10.93 -18.89 0.18
C ALA A 145 -10.53 -17.61 -0.61
N GLY A 146 -11.37 -16.58 -0.61
CA GLY A 146 -11.14 -15.39 -1.44
C GLY A 146 -11.31 -15.70 -2.93
N SER A 147 -10.40 -15.23 -3.77
CA SER A 147 -10.41 -15.52 -5.21
C SER A 147 -9.83 -16.92 -5.53
N THR A 148 -9.05 -17.52 -4.61
CA THR A 148 -8.44 -18.87 -4.76
C THR A 148 -9.41 -20.01 -4.41
N THR A 149 -10.58 -20.01 -5.01
CA THR A 149 -11.73 -20.87 -4.66
C THR A 149 -11.48 -22.38 -4.73
N GLN A 150 -10.34 -22.84 -5.28
CA GLN A 150 -9.97 -24.25 -5.34
C GLN A 150 -9.05 -24.67 -4.19
N THR A 151 -8.44 -23.72 -3.47
CA THR A 151 -7.54 -23.97 -2.34
C THR A 151 -8.36 -24.09 -1.07
N GLN A 152 -8.08 -25.12 -0.24
CA GLN A 152 -8.70 -25.24 1.07
C GLN A 152 -8.27 -24.06 1.95
N PRO A 153 -9.22 -23.25 2.47
CA PRO A 153 -8.85 -22.03 3.18
C PRO A 153 -8.31 -22.25 4.59
N PHE A 154 -8.75 -23.28 5.31
CA PHE A 154 -8.33 -23.49 6.70
C PHE A 154 -7.75 -24.89 6.89
N ASP A 155 -6.56 -24.95 7.51
CA ASP A 155 -5.93 -26.21 7.88
C ASP A 155 -5.31 -26.12 9.27
N TYR A 156 -5.07 -27.28 9.89
CA TYR A 156 -4.40 -27.36 11.18
C TYR A 156 -2.90 -27.39 11.00
N THR A 157 -2.20 -26.51 11.72
CA THR A 157 -0.75 -26.55 11.87
C THR A 157 -0.39 -27.04 13.26
N ASP A 158 0.42 -28.12 13.34
CA ASP A 158 0.84 -28.79 14.57
C ASP A 158 -0.35 -29.22 15.49
N ASP A 159 -1.50 -29.56 14.91
CA ASP A 159 -2.76 -29.92 15.58
C ASP A 159 -3.27 -28.89 16.61
N LYS A 160 -2.68 -27.70 16.65
CA LYS A 160 -2.96 -26.68 17.66
C LYS A 160 -3.42 -25.36 17.08
N TYR A 161 -2.77 -24.90 16.01
CA TYR A 161 -3.02 -23.61 15.37
C TYR A 161 -3.78 -23.79 14.06
N ILE A 162 -4.39 -22.73 13.57
CA ILE A 162 -5.16 -22.76 12.33
C ILE A 162 -4.53 -21.80 11.34
N GLU A 163 -4.12 -22.32 10.18
CA GLU A 163 -3.55 -21.59 9.08
C GLU A 163 -4.61 -21.24 8.06
N TYR A 164 -4.59 -19.99 7.57
CA TYR A 164 -5.43 -19.53 6.48
C TYR A 164 -4.65 -19.48 5.18
N SER A 165 -4.98 -20.37 4.23
CA SER A 165 -4.35 -20.48 2.91
C SER A 165 -5.13 -19.78 1.79
N GLY A 166 -6.24 -19.09 2.11
CA GLY A 166 -6.96 -18.23 1.17
C GLY A 166 -6.27 -16.89 0.93
N ASN A 167 -6.90 -16.05 0.10
CA ASN A 167 -6.49 -14.67 -0.09
C ASN A 167 -7.64 -13.69 0.20
N GLU A 168 -7.34 -12.38 0.15
CA GLU A 168 -8.30 -11.30 0.40
C GLU A 168 -8.93 -10.73 -0.87
N ASP A 169 -8.59 -11.29 -2.03
CA ASP A 169 -9.04 -10.77 -3.32
C ASP A 169 -10.53 -10.95 -3.53
N ALA A 170 -11.13 -9.94 -4.17
CA ALA A 170 -12.51 -9.98 -4.60
C ALA A 170 -12.72 -10.95 -5.77
N LEU A 171 -13.71 -11.84 -5.64
CA LEU A 171 -14.20 -12.62 -6.76
C LEU A 171 -15.24 -11.79 -7.51
N LEU A 172 -14.83 -11.22 -8.64
CA LEU A 172 -15.68 -10.35 -9.44
C LEU A 172 -16.49 -11.15 -10.45
N SER A 173 -17.77 -10.82 -10.59
CA SER A 173 -18.68 -11.38 -11.60
C SER A 173 -19.51 -10.28 -12.23
N TYR A 174 -19.87 -10.47 -13.52
CA TYR A 174 -20.76 -9.52 -14.18
C TYR A 174 -22.17 -9.65 -13.61
N ALA A 175 -22.64 -8.57 -13.00
CA ALA A 175 -24.01 -8.41 -12.50
C ALA A 175 -24.90 -7.67 -13.49
N ASP A 176 -24.34 -6.98 -14.47
CA ASP A 176 -24.94 -6.44 -15.68
C ASP A 176 -23.88 -6.42 -16.79
N ILE A 177 -24.22 -5.97 -18.00
CA ILE A 177 -23.33 -6.04 -19.18
C ILE A 177 -21.98 -5.37 -18.94
N ASP A 178 -21.97 -4.23 -18.21
CA ASP A 178 -20.79 -3.43 -17.91
C ASP A 178 -20.58 -3.22 -16.39
N LEU A 179 -21.28 -4.00 -15.54
CA LEU A 179 -21.20 -3.88 -14.09
C LEU A 179 -20.56 -5.12 -13.49
N LEU A 180 -19.34 -4.97 -12.96
CA LEU A 180 -18.68 -5.98 -12.13
C LEU A 180 -19.14 -5.84 -10.67
N PHE A 181 -19.39 -6.96 -10.03
CA PHE A 181 -19.86 -7.05 -8.66
C PHE A 181 -19.04 -8.09 -7.88
N GLN A 182 -18.67 -7.76 -6.63
CA GLN A 182 -17.97 -8.69 -5.74
C GLN A 182 -18.94 -9.72 -5.18
N THR A 183 -18.61 -10.99 -5.36
CA THR A 183 -19.49 -12.13 -5.04
C THR A 183 -18.99 -13.03 -3.93
N ASN A 184 -17.89 -12.68 -3.27
CA ASN A 184 -17.32 -13.44 -2.16
C ASN A 184 -17.09 -12.58 -0.93
N VAL A 185 -16.88 -13.27 0.18
CA VAL A 185 -16.34 -12.72 1.43
C VAL A 185 -15.17 -13.61 1.83
N PRO A 186 -13.95 -13.07 1.97
CA PRO A 186 -12.79 -13.87 2.34
C PRO A 186 -12.85 -14.33 3.81
N GLY A 187 -12.20 -15.44 4.10
CA GLY A 187 -12.14 -15.99 5.45
C GLY A 187 -11.38 -15.10 6.43
N SER A 188 -10.46 -14.29 5.94
CA SER A 188 -9.76 -13.28 6.74
C SER A 188 -10.70 -12.27 7.37
N GLU A 189 -11.75 -11.82 6.65
CA GLU A 189 -12.74 -10.88 7.18
C GLU A 189 -13.73 -11.54 8.14
N VAL A 190 -14.19 -12.76 7.84
CA VAL A 190 -15.21 -13.47 8.64
C VAL A 190 -14.64 -14.00 9.95
N PHE A 191 -13.47 -14.63 9.88
CA PHE A 191 -12.84 -15.29 11.01
C PHE A 191 -11.71 -14.45 11.65
N GLY A 192 -11.31 -13.32 11.03
CA GLY A 192 -10.14 -12.56 11.44
C GLY A 192 -8.86 -13.40 11.32
N ALA A 193 -8.73 -14.16 10.24
CA ALA A 193 -7.71 -15.22 10.11
C ALA A 193 -6.33 -14.73 9.66
N ILE A 194 -6.20 -13.45 9.35
CA ILE A 194 -4.92 -12.79 9.04
C ILE A 194 -4.68 -11.70 10.08
N SER A 195 -3.47 -11.58 10.61
CA SER A 195 -3.15 -10.56 11.61
C SER A 195 -3.23 -9.15 11.02
N LYS A 196 -3.30 -8.15 11.88
CA LYS A 196 -2.92 -6.79 11.48
C LYS A 196 -1.52 -6.84 10.88
N GLY A 197 -1.28 -5.99 9.90
CA GLY A 197 0.03 -5.93 9.27
C GLY A 197 1.07 -5.38 10.23
N VAL A 198 2.25 -6.01 10.26
CA VAL A 198 3.45 -5.31 10.67
C VAL A 198 3.81 -4.45 9.47
N GLU A 199 3.26 -3.23 9.43
CA GLU A 199 3.52 -2.28 8.37
C GLU A 199 4.95 -1.78 8.50
N GLY A 200 5.72 -1.85 7.42
CA GLY A 200 7.05 -1.28 7.37
C GLY A 200 6.98 0.20 7.74
N SER A 201 7.45 0.52 8.94
CA SER A 201 7.46 1.89 9.47
C SER A 201 8.56 2.75 8.84
N THR A 202 9.44 2.14 8.06
CA THR A 202 10.55 2.81 7.38
C THR A 202 10.20 3.01 5.92
N ASP A 203 10.35 4.25 5.44
CA ASP A 203 10.35 4.51 4.01
C ASP A 203 11.65 3.97 3.41
N LEU A 204 11.52 2.97 2.54
CA LEU A 204 12.66 2.36 1.86
C LEU A 204 13.25 3.28 0.78
N ASN A 205 12.57 4.37 0.45
CA ASN A 205 13.04 5.46 -0.39
C ASN A 205 13.80 4.98 -1.64
N PRO A 206 13.14 4.28 -2.58
CA PRO A 206 13.81 3.71 -3.74
C PRO A 206 14.47 4.78 -4.60
N SER A 207 15.63 4.46 -5.16
CA SER A 207 16.33 5.37 -6.07
C SER A 207 15.62 5.45 -7.41
N LEU A 208 15.56 6.66 -7.97
CA LEU A 208 15.06 6.89 -9.32
C LEU A 208 16.00 6.24 -10.35
N THR A 209 15.43 5.61 -11.37
CA THR A 209 16.15 5.01 -12.50
C THR A 209 15.52 5.45 -13.82
N PHE A 210 16.21 5.22 -14.95
CA PHE A 210 15.66 5.52 -16.27
C PHE A 210 14.33 4.80 -16.55
N ASP A 211 14.17 3.61 -16.01
CA ASP A 211 13.01 2.75 -16.23
C ASP A 211 11.87 3.03 -15.23
N THR A 212 12.06 3.95 -14.26
CA THR A 212 11.02 4.31 -13.31
C THR A 212 9.83 4.91 -14.05
N ARG A 213 8.64 4.31 -13.85
CA ARG A 213 7.40 4.72 -14.52
C ARG A 213 6.89 6.02 -13.93
N LEU A 214 6.37 6.90 -14.78
CA LEU A 214 5.80 8.18 -14.33
C LEU A 214 4.62 8.00 -13.38
N ALA A 215 3.89 6.88 -13.48
CA ALA A 215 2.79 6.54 -12.58
C ALA A 215 3.25 6.20 -11.16
N ASP A 216 4.51 5.74 -11.00
CA ASP A 216 5.08 5.31 -9.72
C ASP A 216 5.79 6.45 -8.98
N LEU A 217 5.74 7.68 -9.50
CA LEU A 217 6.34 8.87 -8.90
C LEU A 217 5.37 9.60 -7.96
N ARG A 218 5.91 10.49 -7.12
CA ARG A 218 5.15 11.31 -6.16
C ARG A 218 4.28 10.46 -5.21
N GLY A 219 4.86 9.38 -4.68
CA GLY A 219 4.13 8.44 -3.82
C GLY A 219 2.97 7.75 -4.55
N GLY A 220 3.16 7.38 -5.84
CA GLY A 220 2.16 6.69 -6.65
C GLY A 220 1.04 7.57 -7.22
N ARG A 221 1.09 8.89 -7.01
CA ARG A 221 0.12 9.82 -7.62
C ARG A 221 0.40 10.05 -9.10
N GLY A 222 1.62 9.76 -9.53
CA GLY A 222 2.08 9.96 -10.88
C GLY A 222 2.35 11.44 -11.22
N ILE A 223 2.64 11.66 -12.50
CA ILE A 223 2.93 12.97 -13.07
C ILE A 223 1.76 13.41 -13.95
N GLY A 224 1.31 14.65 -13.81
CA GLY A 224 0.30 15.23 -14.69
C GLY A 224 0.82 15.29 -16.13
N MET A 225 0.16 14.56 -17.05
CA MET A 225 0.57 14.49 -18.45
C MET A 225 0.25 15.79 -19.18
N GLY A 226 1.24 16.35 -19.87
CA GLY A 226 1.08 17.61 -20.59
C GLY A 226 2.34 18.05 -21.31
N SER A 227 2.47 19.35 -21.55
CA SER A 227 3.64 19.93 -22.20
C SER A 227 4.31 20.92 -21.25
N ILE A 228 5.62 21.01 -21.34
CA ILE A 228 6.44 22.01 -20.64
C ILE A 228 7.13 22.93 -21.65
N THR A 229 7.51 24.11 -21.21
CA THR A 229 8.35 25.04 -22.00
C THR A 229 9.75 25.06 -21.40
N VAL A 230 10.75 24.78 -22.22
CA VAL A 230 12.18 24.93 -21.88
C VAL A 230 12.74 26.13 -22.61
N SER A 231 13.44 27.02 -21.92
CA SER A 231 13.94 28.29 -22.44
C SER A 231 15.35 28.58 -21.95
N ASP A 232 16.16 29.30 -22.79
CA ASP A 232 17.44 29.88 -22.39
C ASP A 232 17.31 31.37 -21.95
N GLY A 233 16.08 31.85 -21.75
CA GLY A 233 15.78 33.21 -21.42
C GLY A 233 15.53 34.10 -22.66
N GLN A 234 15.99 33.68 -23.83
CA GLN A 234 15.79 34.39 -25.12
C GLN A 234 14.95 33.57 -26.10
N ARG A 235 15.25 32.28 -26.19
CA ARG A 235 14.59 31.30 -27.07
C ARG A 235 13.88 30.29 -26.24
N LYS A 236 12.78 29.72 -26.73
CA LYS A 236 12.01 28.70 -26.03
C LYS A 236 11.53 27.60 -26.97
N THR A 237 11.39 26.42 -26.43
CA THR A 237 10.73 25.28 -27.09
C THR A 237 9.66 24.71 -26.19
N THR A 238 8.64 24.09 -26.78
CA THR A 238 7.62 23.37 -26.04
C THR A 238 7.90 21.88 -26.23
N VAL A 239 8.02 21.17 -25.14
CA VAL A 239 8.25 19.72 -25.09
C VAL A 239 6.95 19.07 -24.67
N ASP A 240 6.40 18.20 -25.51
CA ASP A 240 5.21 17.41 -25.22
C ASP A 240 5.62 16.11 -24.54
N ILE A 241 5.18 15.92 -23.30
CA ILE A 241 5.50 14.76 -22.45
C ILE A 241 4.34 13.76 -22.38
N SER A 242 3.22 14.07 -23.04
CA SER A 242 2.00 13.25 -22.95
C SER A 242 2.18 11.80 -23.43
N GLY A 243 3.20 11.51 -24.21
CA GLY A 243 3.55 10.16 -24.69
C GLY A 243 4.65 9.46 -23.90
N ALA A 244 5.19 10.07 -22.84
CA ALA A 244 6.22 9.46 -22.02
C ALA A 244 5.61 8.46 -21.03
N GLU A 245 6.25 7.30 -20.85
CA GLU A 245 5.86 6.29 -19.88
C GLU A 245 6.84 6.23 -18.70
N THR A 246 8.11 6.56 -18.95
CA THR A 246 9.20 6.49 -17.98
C THR A 246 9.88 7.84 -17.79
N ILE A 247 10.66 7.97 -16.70
CA ILE A 247 11.48 9.19 -16.49
C ILE A 247 12.58 9.31 -17.54
N GLY A 248 13.07 8.19 -18.08
CA GLY A 248 14.01 8.16 -19.19
C GLY A 248 13.41 8.75 -20.47
N ASP A 249 12.13 8.46 -20.76
CA ASP A 249 11.43 9.07 -21.91
C ASP A 249 11.34 10.59 -21.75
N VAL A 250 11.01 11.07 -20.55
CA VAL A 250 10.96 12.51 -20.25
C VAL A 250 12.34 13.14 -20.47
N ALA A 251 13.40 12.52 -19.95
CA ALA A 251 14.76 13.01 -20.12
C ALA A 251 15.17 13.06 -21.58
N MET A 252 14.86 12.04 -22.38
CA MET A 252 15.11 12.02 -23.83
C MET A 252 14.30 13.07 -24.58
N LEU A 253 13.02 13.26 -24.24
CA LEU A 253 12.17 14.26 -24.88
C LEU A 253 12.69 15.69 -24.62
N ILE A 254 13.13 15.99 -23.39
CA ILE A 254 13.71 17.30 -23.06
C ILE A 254 15.03 17.50 -23.81
N ARG A 255 15.93 16.50 -23.80
CA ARG A 255 17.23 16.58 -24.46
C ARG A 255 17.11 16.73 -25.98
N ASN A 256 16.14 16.06 -26.60
CA ASN A 256 15.93 16.09 -28.06
C ASN A 256 15.15 17.33 -28.55
N ASN A 257 14.56 18.11 -27.65
CA ASN A 257 13.81 19.34 -27.98
C ASN A 257 14.34 20.57 -27.24
N PRO A 258 15.63 20.89 -27.36
CA PRO A 258 16.21 22.08 -26.72
C PRO A 258 15.70 23.38 -27.36
N PRO A 259 15.89 24.53 -26.72
CA PRO A 259 15.69 25.82 -27.35
C PRO A 259 16.49 25.94 -28.67
N PRO A 260 15.95 26.59 -29.75
CA PRO A 260 16.59 26.61 -31.05
C PRO A 260 18.04 27.09 -31.01
N GLY A 261 18.96 26.27 -31.52
CA GLY A 261 20.41 26.59 -31.57
C GLY A 261 21.12 26.38 -30.20
N ARG A 262 20.46 25.77 -29.23
CA ARG A 262 21.06 25.40 -27.93
C ARG A 262 21.10 23.88 -27.77
N THR A 263 21.84 23.47 -26.78
CA THR A 263 21.83 22.07 -26.28
C THR A 263 21.50 22.08 -24.80
N VAL A 264 20.59 21.19 -24.38
CA VAL A 264 20.25 20.96 -22.97
C VAL A 264 20.75 19.58 -22.62
N ASP A 265 21.67 19.51 -21.68
CA ASP A 265 22.05 18.25 -21.06
C ASP A 265 21.04 17.88 -19.96
N VAL A 266 20.65 16.62 -19.92
CA VAL A 266 19.68 16.09 -18.97
C VAL A 266 20.29 14.88 -18.29
N GLU A 267 20.22 14.84 -16.98
CA GLU A 267 20.73 13.77 -16.15
C GLU A 267 19.61 13.26 -15.24
N VAL A 268 19.37 11.94 -15.23
CA VAL A 268 18.50 11.29 -14.26
C VAL A 268 19.34 10.97 -13.03
N THR A 269 19.09 11.70 -11.94
CA THR A 269 19.79 11.50 -10.67
C THR A 269 19.11 10.41 -9.85
N ASN A 270 19.64 10.08 -8.69
CA ASN A 270 19.02 9.09 -7.78
C ASN A 270 17.63 9.52 -7.25
N SER A 271 17.27 10.82 -7.36
CA SER A 271 16.00 11.34 -6.80
C SER A 271 15.19 12.19 -7.77
N GLY A 272 15.79 12.75 -8.83
CA GLY A 272 15.09 13.67 -9.74
C GLY A 272 15.83 13.89 -11.04
N LEU A 273 15.42 14.91 -11.76
CA LEU A 273 16.05 15.36 -13.00
C LEU A 273 17.00 16.52 -12.75
N LYS A 274 18.17 16.50 -13.37
CA LYS A 274 19.09 17.64 -13.41
C LYS A 274 19.26 18.06 -14.85
N LEU A 275 19.02 19.32 -15.11
CA LEU A 275 19.09 19.93 -16.43
C LEU A 275 20.22 20.97 -16.46
N LYS A 276 20.94 21.04 -17.56
CA LYS A 276 21.99 22.05 -17.77
C LYS A 276 22.01 22.54 -19.21
N LEU A 277 22.09 23.85 -19.40
CA LEU A 277 22.41 24.44 -20.72
C LEU A 277 23.90 24.22 -20.99
N VAL A 278 24.19 23.58 -22.12
CA VAL A 278 25.58 23.50 -22.58
C VAL A 278 26.03 24.89 -22.98
N PRO A 279 27.22 25.38 -22.51
CA PRO A 279 27.72 26.70 -22.80
C PRO A 279 27.77 26.98 -24.32
N SER A 280 27.28 28.15 -24.73
CA SER A 280 27.30 28.55 -26.12
C SER A 280 28.67 29.16 -26.52
N ALA A 281 29.07 28.95 -27.77
CA ALA A 281 30.23 29.61 -28.35
C ALA A 281 29.96 31.10 -28.64
N ASP A 282 28.69 31.54 -28.71
CA ASP A 282 28.28 32.90 -28.91
C ASP A 282 28.13 33.62 -27.56
N PRO A 283 28.97 34.63 -27.26
CA PRO A 283 28.92 35.36 -26.00
C PRO A 283 27.65 36.22 -25.82
N LEU A 284 26.82 36.35 -26.85
CA LEU A 284 25.54 37.06 -26.79
C LEU A 284 24.37 36.17 -26.38
N ASP A 285 24.59 34.86 -26.36
CA ASP A 285 23.58 33.92 -25.90
C ASP A 285 23.39 33.99 -24.38
N SER A 286 22.14 33.90 -23.94
CA SER A 286 21.81 33.83 -22.52
C SER A 286 22.09 32.42 -21.96
N GLU A 287 22.65 32.36 -20.79
CA GLU A 287 22.90 31.12 -20.05
C GLU A 287 21.85 30.88 -18.92
N ASN A 288 20.60 31.29 -19.14
CA ASN A 288 19.52 31.15 -18.18
C ASN A 288 18.61 29.96 -18.54
N LEU A 289 18.68 28.85 -17.80
CA LEU A 289 17.76 27.76 -18.01
C LEU A 289 16.45 28.02 -17.25
N ILE A 290 15.34 28.03 -17.95
CA ILE A 290 14.00 28.30 -17.43
C ILE A 290 13.07 27.22 -17.92
N VAL A 291 12.37 26.57 -16.99
CA VAL A 291 11.31 25.59 -17.28
C VAL A 291 9.98 26.12 -16.74
N GLN A 292 8.95 26.11 -17.58
CA GLN A 292 7.62 26.64 -17.24
C GLN A 292 6.50 25.72 -17.70
N GLU A 293 5.36 25.83 -17.04
CA GLU A 293 4.13 25.16 -17.46
C GLU A 293 3.55 25.70 -18.76
N VAL A 294 2.83 24.84 -19.46
CA VAL A 294 2.04 25.21 -20.64
C VAL A 294 0.55 25.14 -20.30
N GLY A 295 -0.18 26.25 -20.54
CA GLY A 295 -1.64 26.26 -20.49
C GLY A 295 -2.27 25.98 -19.12
N GLY A 296 -1.54 26.20 -18.02
CA GLY A 296 -2.03 25.93 -16.66
C GLY A 296 -1.92 24.45 -16.26
N GLY A 297 -1.06 23.69 -16.93
CA GLY A 297 -0.67 22.33 -16.53
C GLY A 297 0.13 22.30 -15.21
N THR A 298 0.41 21.11 -14.72
CA THR A 298 1.23 20.86 -13.51
C THR A 298 2.45 20.00 -13.81
N THR A 299 2.71 19.69 -15.06
CA THR A 299 3.72 18.72 -15.51
C THR A 299 5.13 19.08 -15.06
N ALA A 300 5.54 20.36 -15.20
CA ALA A 300 6.87 20.79 -14.75
C ALA A 300 6.99 20.80 -13.21
N ALA A 301 5.91 21.15 -12.52
CA ALA A 301 5.85 21.12 -11.06
C ALA A 301 5.89 19.68 -10.53
N ASP A 302 5.12 18.79 -11.14
CA ASP A 302 5.08 17.37 -10.76
C ASP A 302 6.43 16.66 -11.04
N LEU A 303 7.12 17.07 -12.12
CA LEU A 303 8.50 16.64 -12.43
C LEU A 303 9.58 17.33 -11.57
N GLY A 304 9.17 18.24 -10.66
CA GLY A 304 10.09 18.94 -9.76
C GLY A 304 11.04 19.91 -10.44
N ILE A 305 10.82 20.24 -11.73
CA ILE A 305 11.71 21.06 -12.53
C ILE A 305 11.14 22.45 -12.86
N LEU A 306 10.04 22.84 -12.22
CA LEU A 306 9.42 24.15 -12.44
C LEU A 306 10.30 25.28 -11.86
N GLU A 307 10.86 26.09 -12.73
CA GLU A 307 11.58 27.31 -12.34
C GLU A 307 10.61 28.50 -12.20
N LYS A 308 10.37 28.92 -10.96
CA LYS A 308 9.37 29.96 -10.63
C LYS A 308 9.90 31.38 -10.76
N THR A 309 11.23 31.61 -10.70
CA THR A 309 11.81 32.97 -10.53
C THR A 309 12.27 33.60 -11.83
N GLY A 310 12.39 32.87 -12.93
CA GLY A 310 12.78 33.41 -14.24
C GLY A 310 14.16 34.03 -14.32
N VAL A 311 14.97 33.95 -13.25
CA VAL A 311 16.37 34.43 -13.22
C VAL A 311 17.19 33.18 -12.90
N GLY A 312 17.66 32.57 -13.96
CA GLY A 312 18.29 31.30 -13.80
C GLY A 312 19.79 31.31 -13.85
N ASN A 313 20.30 30.24 -13.30
CA ASN A 313 21.59 29.68 -13.60
C ASN A 313 21.50 28.91 -14.94
N ASP A 314 22.62 28.54 -15.49
CA ASP A 314 22.72 27.62 -16.65
C ASP A 314 22.31 26.17 -16.29
N TRP A 315 21.95 25.89 -15.03
CA TRP A 315 21.56 24.58 -14.53
C TRP A 315 20.36 24.65 -13.59
N LEU A 316 19.63 23.53 -13.51
CA LEU A 316 18.50 23.31 -12.63
C LEU A 316 18.62 21.90 -12.04
N VAL A 317 18.54 21.79 -10.71
CA VAL A 317 18.42 20.52 -10.00
C VAL A 317 16.97 20.38 -9.57
N GLY A 318 16.31 19.35 -10.07
CA GLY A 318 14.92 19.04 -9.74
C GLY A 318 14.76 18.59 -8.29
N GLU A 319 13.52 18.67 -7.81
CA GLU A 319 13.11 18.15 -6.52
C GLU A 319 13.11 16.61 -6.53
N ASP A 320 13.07 16.00 -5.34
CA ASP A 320 12.85 14.56 -5.20
C ASP A 320 11.48 14.19 -5.76
N LEU A 321 11.45 13.18 -6.61
CA LEU A 321 10.24 12.68 -7.27
C LEU A 321 9.54 11.57 -6.48
N ASP A 322 10.10 11.17 -5.34
CA ASP A 322 9.53 10.22 -4.40
C ASP A 322 8.95 8.97 -5.12
N PRO A 323 9.80 8.15 -5.76
CA PRO A 323 9.36 6.97 -6.46
C PRO A 323 8.85 5.91 -5.48
N THR A 324 7.74 5.26 -5.80
CA THR A 324 7.21 4.17 -4.96
C THR A 324 8.01 2.88 -5.14
N LEU A 325 8.00 2.09 -4.09
CA LEU A 325 8.55 0.75 -4.10
C LEU A 325 7.75 -0.15 -5.05
N THR A 326 8.44 -0.88 -5.90
CA THR A 326 7.86 -1.87 -6.81
C THR A 326 8.52 -3.23 -6.61
N LYS A 327 7.92 -4.29 -7.12
CA LYS A 327 8.50 -5.64 -7.07
C LYS A 327 9.87 -5.72 -7.75
N THR A 328 10.07 -4.92 -8.78
CA THR A 328 11.32 -4.88 -9.55
C THR A 328 12.38 -3.94 -8.97
N THR A 329 12.06 -3.22 -7.87
CA THR A 329 13.03 -2.34 -7.23
C THR A 329 14.23 -3.14 -6.72
N SER A 330 15.43 -2.73 -7.11
CA SER A 330 16.68 -3.35 -6.67
C SER A 330 16.96 -3.07 -5.19
N LEU A 331 17.37 -4.08 -4.45
CA LEU A 331 17.75 -3.94 -3.03
C LEU A 331 18.98 -3.06 -2.80
N ASN A 332 19.78 -2.82 -3.83
CA ASN A 332 20.89 -1.89 -3.77
C ASN A 332 20.48 -0.43 -3.99
N ASP A 333 19.22 -0.18 -4.33
CA ASP A 333 18.65 1.13 -4.63
C ASP A 333 17.58 1.56 -3.60
N ILE A 334 17.55 0.94 -2.40
CA ILE A 334 16.66 1.28 -1.29
C ILE A 334 17.43 1.81 -0.09
N LEU A 335 16.79 2.62 0.76
CA LEU A 335 17.33 3.30 1.94
C LEU A 335 18.42 4.31 1.59
N GLY A 336 19.65 3.86 1.44
CA GLY A 336 20.76 4.70 1.01
C GLY A 336 20.84 4.85 -0.51
N ARG A 337 21.66 5.78 -0.97
CA ARG A 337 21.92 6.03 -2.38
C ARG A 337 23.30 5.52 -2.77
N ARG A 338 23.42 4.94 -3.95
CA ARG A 338 24.72 4.57 -4.52
C ARG A 338 25.40 5.81 -5.13
N ALA A 339 26.70 5.96 -4.87
CA ALA A 339 27.48 6.99 -5.54
C ALA A 339 27.53 6.74 -7.05
N TYR A 340 27.41 7.78 -7.85
CA TYR A 340 27.48 7.67 -9.32
C TYR A 340 28.19 8.86 -9.95
N ALA A 341 28.66 8.69 -11.19
CA ALA A 341 29.14 9.74 -12.04
C ALA A 341 28.54 9.59 -13.44
N ALA A 342 27.94 10.64 -13.97
CA ALA A 342 27.62 10.75 -15.39
C ALA A 342 28.84 11.38 -16.09
N VAL A 343 29.61 10.58 -16.80
CA VAL A 343 30.80 11.03 -17.52
C VAL A 343 30.36 11.61 -18.84
N ARG A 344 30.56 12.92 -19.01
CA ARG A 344 30.17 13.71 -20.19
C ARG A 344 31.41 14.11 -20.98
N LEU A 345 31.62 13.48 -22.11
CA LEU A 345 32.74 13.77 -22.99
C LEU A 345 32.30 14.68 -24.15
N SER A 346 33.23 15.42 -24.76
CA SER A 346 32.90 16.25 -25.88
C SER A 346 32.60 15.42 -27.14
N GLY A 347 31.45 15.68 -27.79
CA GLY A 347 31.00 14.94 -28.98
C GLY A 347 29.74 14.16 -28.75
N THR A 348 29.40 13.29 -29.68
CA THR A 348 28.23 12.41 -29.58
C THR A 348 28.65 10.95 -29.45
N ASN A 349 27.78 10.13 -28.87
CA ASN A 349 27.98 8.69 -28.72
C ASN A 349 29.19 8.33 -27.83
N ASN A 350 29.37 9.07 -26.74
CA ASN A 350 30.55 9.01 -25.89
C ASN A 350 30.27 9.12 -24.40
N ASP A 351 29.03 9.41 -24.01
CA ASP A 351 28.67 9.52 -22.62
C ASP A 351 28.43 8.14 -21.98
N PHE A 352 28.82 7.98 -20.72
CA PHE A 352 28.59 6.77 -19.97
C PHE A 352 28.38 7.06 -18.48
N ILE A 353 27.79 6.13 -17.79
CA ILE A 353 27.49 6.22 -16.36
C ILE A 353 28.34 5.20 -15.61
N VAL A 354 28.94 5.63 -14.51
CA VAL A 354 29.62 4.78 -13.54
C VAL A 354 28.81 4.86 -12.24
N LYS A 355 28.42 3.73 -11.68
CA LYS A 355 27.63 3.68 -10.44
C LYS A 355 28.25 2.67 -9.48
N ALA A 356 28.32 3.02 -8.20
CA ALA A 356 28.75 2.13 -7.14
C ALA A 356 27.86 0.88 -7.02
N THR A 357 28.44 -0.23 -6.60
CA THR A 357 27.69 -1.49 -6.38
C THR A 357 26.88 -1.47 -5.10
N THR A 358 27.26 -0.66 -4.12
CA THR A 358 26.59 -0.54 -2.81
C THR A 358 26.26 0.92 -2.51
N ALA A 359 25.19 1.14 -1.75
CA ALA A 359 24.85 2.45 -1.21
C ALA A 359 25.88 2.86 -0.15
N GLY A 360 26.03 4.16 0.05
CA GLY A 360 26.91 4.72 1.06
C GLY A 360 27.77 5.87 0.58
N THR A 361 28.39 6.56 1.51
CA THR A 361 29.26 7.74 1.24
C THR A 361 30.70 7.36 0.93
N SER A 362 31.10 6.13 1.19
CA SER A 362 32.51 5.69 1.06
C SER A 362 33.04 5.79 -0.37
N LEU A 363 32.16 5.65 -1.37
CA LEU A 363 32.49 5.70 -2.79
C LEU A 363 32.16 7.06 -3.46
N ASN A 364 31.86 8.08 -2.66
CA ASN A 364 31.82 9.46 -3.13
C ASN A 364 33.23 10.00 -3.37
N ASP A 365 33.34 11.01 -4.22
CA ASP A 365 34.57 11.74 -4.51
C ASP A 365 35.69 10.87 -5.14
N VAL A 366 35.30 9.85 -5.92
CA VAL A 366 36.23 9.04 -6.71
C VAL A 366 36.42 9.65 -8.09
N ASN A 367 37.67 9.98 -8.43
CA ASN A 367 38.02 10.57 -9.73
C ASN A 367 38.15 9.47 -10.79
N ILE A 368 37.50 9.63 -11.93
CA ILE A 368 37.58 8.72 -13.08
C ILE A 368 38.68 9.22 -14.01
N ILE A 369 39.68 8.38 -14.31
CA ILE A 369 40.90 8.77 -15.04
C ILE A 369 41.16 7.79 -16.17
N PHE A 370 41.38 8.28 -17.39
CA PHE A 370 41.90 7.49 -18.53
C PHE A 370 43.42 7.58 -18.58
N ASN A 371 44.12 6.50 -18.37
CA ASN A 371 45.59 6.45 -18.40
C ASN A 371 46.07 5.76 -19.70
N ALA A 372 46.93 6.44 -20.45
CA ALA A 372 47.58 5.84 -21.62
C ALA A 372 48.58 4.77 -21.23
N ASP A 373 48.34 3.52 -21.53
CA ASP A 373 49.21 2.40 -21.28
C ASP A 373 49.56 1.70 -22.61
N PRO A 374 50.80 1.78 -23.08
CA PRO A 374 51.24 1.18 -24.32
C PRO A 374 51.20 -0.36 -24.35
N THR A 375 50.95 -0.98 -23.22
CA THR A 375 50.84 -2.45 -23.09
C THR A 375 49.43 -2.96 -23.24
N VAL A 376 48.44 -2.06 -23.16
CA VAL A 376 47.02 -2.38 -23.36
C VAL A 376 46.73 -2.52 -24.85
N VAL A 377 45.95 -3.53 -25.18
CA VAL A 377 45.41 -3.76 -26.53
C VAL A 377 43.90 -3.55 -26.47
N VAL A 378 43.33 -2.91 -27.48
CA VAL A 378 41.88 -2.66 -27.58
C VAL A 378 41.09 -3.92 -27.35
N GLY A 379 40.09 -3.86 -26.43
CA GLY A 379 39.26 -4.97 -25.98
C GLY A 379 39.86 -5.73 -24.78
N ASN A 380 41.01 -5.29 -24.26
CA ASN A 380 41.61 -5.83 -23.04
C ASN A 380 42.08 -4.68 -22.11
N GLU A 381 41.26 -3.66 -22.01
CA GLU A 381 41.42 -2.54 -21.08
C GLU A 381 41.43 -3.06 -19.64
N THR A 382 42.21 -2.42 -18.76
CA THR A 382 42.26 -2.79 -17.35
C THR A 382 41.79 -1.65 -16.47
N VAL A 383 41.19 -2.00 -15.35
CA VAL A 383 40.61 -1.01 -14.41
C VAL A 383 41.23 -1.24 -13.04
N VAL A 384 41.63 -0.15 -12.38
CA VAL A 384 42.21 -0.17 -11.05
C VAL A 384 41.50 0.86 -10.17
N TYR A 385 40.95 0.41 -9.06
CA TYR A 385 40.40 1.29 -8.01
C TYR A 385 41.49 1.45 -6.91
N ASP A 386 41.81 2.69 -6.58
CA ASP A 386 42.76 3.04 -5.53
C ASP A 386 42.09 3.97 -4.51
N ASP A 387 41.93 3.48 -3.28
CA ASP A 387 41.43 4.20 -2.11
C ASP A 387 42.48 4.35 -0.99
N SER A 388 43.74 4.11 -1.29
CA SER A 388 44.86 4.22 -0.32
C SER A 388 45.00 5.63 0.25
N ASP A 389 44.60 6.67 -0.51
CA ASP A 389 44.43 8.04 -0.04
C ASP A 389 42.94 8.41 -0.03
N PRO A 390 42.27 8.46 1.15
CA PRO A 390 40.88 8.79 1.25
C PRO A 390 40.51 10.17 0.68
N ALA A 391 41.46 11.09 0.54
CA ALA A 391 41.25 12.43 -0.02
C ALA A 391 41.38 12.46 -1.56
N ASN A 392 41.98 11.44 -2.17
CA ASN A 392 42.27 11.38 -3.60
C ASN A 392 41.98 9.99 -4.19
N LYS A 393 40.81 9.46 -3.91
CA LYS A 393 40.36 8.18 -4.48
C LYS A 393 40.29 8.23 -6.00
N THR A 394 40.71 7.18 -6.70
CA THR A 394 40.72 7.13 -8.16
C THR A 394 40.20 5.81 -8.71
N LEU A 395 39.47 5.89 -9.81
CA LEU A 395 39.15 4.77 -10.69
C LEU A 395 39.93 5.00 -12.00
N THR A 396 41.03 4.30 -12.15
CA THR A 396 41.94 4.46 -13.28
C THR A 396 41.69 3.38 -14.33
N ILE A 397 41.31 3.79 -15.53
CA ILE A 397 41.10 2.93 -16.69
C ILE A 397 42.32 3.06 -17.60
N ASN A 398 43.06 1.96 -17.79
CA ASN A 398 44.18 1.92 -18.71
C ASN A 398 43.69 1.66 -20.11
N ILE A 399 44.02 2.54 -21.06
CA ILE A 399 43.55 2.56 -22.43
C ILE A 399 44.70 2.53 -23.44
N GLU A 400 44.48 1.99 -24.65
CA GLU A 400 45.34 2.21 -25.80
C GLU A 400 44.99 3.60 -26.42
N ALA A 401 45.89 4.55 -26.24
CA ALA A 401 45.68 5.93 -26.67
C ALA A 401 45.32 6.05 -28.17
N GLY A 402 44.20 6.67 -28.47
CA GLY A 402 43.72 6.89 -29.83
C GLY A 402 43.11 5.66 -30.50
N GLN A 403 42.81 4.57 -29.77
CA GLN A 403 42.21 3.36 -30.31
C GLN A 403 41.05 2.85 -29.44
N THR A 404 41.19 2.85 -28.10
CA THR A 404 40.14 2.37 -27.19
C THR A 404 38.85 3.20 -27.33
N GLN A 405 37.73 2.53 -27.50
CA GLN A 405 36.40 3.17 -27.58
C GLN A 405 35.67 3.10 -26.22
N ILE A 406 34.67 3.96 -26.01
CA ILE A 406 33.94 4.09 -24.74
C ILE A 406 33.25 2.77 -24.36
N HIS A 407 32.69 2.02 -25.32
CA HIS A 407 32.08 0.73 -25.00
C HIS A 407 33.09 -0.29 -24.44
N HIS A 408 34.37 -0.26 -24.85
CA HIS A 408 35.41 -1.10 -24.24
C HIS A 408 35.70 -0.69 -22.80
N ILE A 409 35.59 0.63 -22.50
CA ILE A 409 35.76 1.15 -21.13
C ILE A 409 34.63 0.67 -20.23
N THR A 410 33.38 0.79 -20.68
CA THR A 410 32.23 0.32 -19.88
C THR A 410 32.29 -1.19 -19.67
N GLU A 411 32.68 -1.96 -20.70
CA GLU A 411 32.85 -3.41 -20.61
C GLU A 411 34.01 -3.79 -19.64
N ALA A 412 35.13 -3.05 -19.68
CA ALA A 412 36.26 -3.30 -18.77
C ALA A 412 35.89 -3.03 -17.29
N ILE A 413 35.12 -1.97 -17.03
CA ILE A 413 34.62 -1.67 -15.68
C ILE A 413 33.64 -2.76 -15.24
N HIS A 414 32.69 -3.14 -16.10
CA HIS A 414 31.71 -4.18 -15.80
C HIS A 414 32.39 -5.51 -15.48
N ASN A 415 33.34 -5.97 -16.31
CA ASN A 415 34.08 -7.20 -16.10
C ASN A 415 34.92 -7.15 -14.81
N ALA A 416 35.51 -6.00 -14.49
CA ALA A 416 36.27 -5.79 -13.26
C ALA A 416 35.36 -5.80 -12.03
N CYS A 417 34.14 -5.31 -12.15
CA CYS A 417 33.10 -5.36 -11.14
C CYS A 417 32.66 -6.81 -10.87
N GLU A 418 32.30 -7.56 -11.91
CA GLU A 418 31.94 -8.98 -11.79
C GLU A 418 33.08 -9.81 -11.21
N GLY A 419 34.33 -9.49 -11.55
CA GLY A 419 35.55 -10.09 -10.97
C GLY A 419 35.82 -9.67 -9.51
N GLY A 420 35.01 -8.77 -8.95
CA GLY A 420 35.18 -8.27 -7.56
C GLY A 420 36.43 -7.41 -7.34
N SER A 421 37.07 -6.91 -8.40
CA SER A 421 38.28 -6.09 -8.32
C SER A 421 38.02 -4.61 -8.16
N VAL A 422 36.81 -4.12 -8.59
CA VAL A 422 36.37 -2.74 -8.42
C VAL A 422 34.93 -2.66 -7.89
N PRO A 423 34.60 -1.68 -7.05
CA PRO A 423 33.27 -1.53 -6.46
C PRO A 423 32.35 -0.66 -7.31
N PHE A 424 32.53 -0.65 -8.64
CA PHE A 424 31.74 0.14 -9.60
C PHE A 424 31.36 -0.71 -10.80
N ASP A 425 30.14 -0.48 -11.29
CA ASP A 425 29.68 -0.94 -12.58
C ASP A 425 29.51 0.24 -13.54
N ALA A 426 29.49 -0.02 -14.86
CA ALA A 426 29.37 1.04 -15.86
C ALA A 426 28.63 0.57 -17.11
N TRP A 427 27.87 1.51 -17.68
CA TRP A 427 27.15 1.30 -18.94
C TRP A 427 27.06 2.61 -19.73
N LEU A 428 26.80 2.50 -21.03
CA LEU A 428 26.59 3.64 -21.90
C LEU A 428 25.36 4.45 -21.43
N ASP A 429 25.46 5.79 -21.45
CA ASP A 429 24.33 6.63 -21.12
C ASP A 429 23.22 6.46 -22.18
N PRO A 430 22.03 5.97 -21.83
CA PRO A 430 20.93 5.78 -22.76
C PRO A 430 20.50 7.08 -23.47
N LEU A 431 20.80 8.23 -22.90
CA LEU A 431 20.47 9.53 -23.49
C LEU A 431 21.39 9.97 -24.63
N ASP A 432 22.60 9.44 -24.70
CA ASP A 432 23.61 9.82 -25.74
C ASP A 432 24.21 8.65 -26.50
N ALA A 433 24.79 7.70 -25.77
CA ALA A 433 25.63 6.65 -26.35
C ALA A 433 24.82 5.39 -26.72
N THR A 434 24.67 5.13 -28.01
CA THR A 434 24.03 3.90 -28.47
C THR A 434 25.04 2.79 -28.79
N THR A 435 26.24 3.14 -29.21
CA THR A 435 27.30 2.20 -29.61
C THR A 435 28.61 2.42 -28.85
N GLY A 436 28.79 3.56 -28.17
CA GLY A 436 30.03 3.93 -27.47
C GLY A 436 31.25 3.94 -28.38
N SER A 437 31.09 4.29 -29.66
CA SER A 437 32.15 4.21 -30.66
C SER A 437 33.14 5.38 -30.64
N PHE A 438 32.95 6.35 -29.75
CA PHE A 438 33.89 7.45 -29.57
C PHE A 438 35.22 6.94 -29.01
N VAL A 439 36.32 7.40 -29.56
CA VAL A 439 37.67 7.02 -29.14
C VAL A 439 38.09 7.84 -27.93
N ALA A 440 38.40 7.17 -26.83
CA ALA A 440 38.84 7.80 -25.59
C ALA A 440 40.19 8.50 -25.75
N ILE A 441 40.34 9.64 -25.10
CA ILE A 441 41.60 10.41 -25.02
C ILE A 441 42.11 10.31 -23.57
N PRO A 442 43.42 10.13 -23.34
CA PRO A 442 43.95 10.11 -21.98
C PRO A 442 43.67 11.38 -21.20
N THR A 443 43.28 11.24 -19.96
CA THR A 443 42.99 12.36 -19.05
C THR A 443 44.24 13.23 -18.84
N PRO A 444 44.16 14.55 -18.98
CA PRO A 444 45.30 15.42 -18.69
C PRO A 444 45.79 15.28 -17.25
N PRO A 445 47.08 15.47 -16.98
CA PRO A 445 47.62 15.40 -15.65
C PRO A 445 46.89 16.27 -14.62
N GLY A 446 46.36 15.70 -13.55
CA GLY A 446 45.58 16.38 -12.53
C GLY A 446 44.13 16.66 -12.94
N GLY A 447 43.69 16.12 -14.08
CA GLY A 447 42.28 16.15 -14.52
C GLY A 447 41.50 14.91 -14.08
N SER A 448 40.21 14.93 -14.37
CA SER A 448 39.29 13.82 -14.20
C SER A 448 38.24 13.89 -15.30
N GLU A 449 37.79 12.73 -15.78
CA GLU A 449 36.67 12.64 -16.75
C GLU A 449 35.32 12.73 -16.04
N GLY A 450 35.27 12.42 -14.75
CA GLY A 450 34.09 12.51 -13.90
C GLY A 450 34.44 12.23 -12.44
N VAL A 451 33.59 12.68 -11.53
CA VAL A 451 33.77 12.44 -10.09
C VAL A 451 32.48 11.84 -9.54
N THR A 452 32.58 10.74 -8.84
CA THR A 452 31.40 10.10 -8.24
C THR A 452 30.87 10.92 -7.08
N GLY A 453 29.54 10.88 -6.91
CA GLY A 453 28.87 11.60 -5.82
C GLY A 453 27.44 11.10 -5.61
N GLY A 454 26.73 11.70 -4.65
CA GLY A 454 25.32 11.40 -4.38
C GLY A 454 25.08 10.10 -3.62
N GLY A 455 26.14 9.41 -3.16
CA GLY A 455 25.99 8.26 -2.27
C GLY A 455 25.58 8.68 -0.86
N THR A 456 24.66 7.97 -0.23
CA THR A 456 24.19 8.22 1.15
C THR A 456 24.06 6.92 1.92
N GLU A 457 24.17 7.01 3.25
CA GLU A 457 23.96 5.91 4.20
C GLU A 457 22.48 5.85 4.66
N PRO A 458 22.01 4.72 5.22
CA PRO A 458 22.71 3.44 5.31
C PRO A 458 22.52 2.56 4.06
N PRO A 459 23.42 1.64 3.75
CA PRO A 459 23.15 0.56 2.81
C PRO A 459 22.18 -0.44 3.44
N PHE A 460 21.37 -1.10 2.61
CA PHE A 460 20.50 -2.17 3.09
C PHE A 460 21.30 -3.40 3.50
N ASP A 461 21.11 -3.87 4.74
CA ASP A 461 21.70 -5.09 5.26
C ASP A 461 20.90 -6.31 4.81
N LYS A 462 21.28 -6.93 3.70
CA LYS A 462 20.66 -8.14 3.20
C LYS A 462 21.27 -9.44 3.71
N THR A 463 22.39 -9.37 4.43
CA THR A 463 23.15 -10.54 4.85
C THR A 463 22.80 -11.05 6.23
N SER A 464 22.47 -10.18 7.16
CA SER A 464 22.11 -10.57 8.53
C SER A 464 20.74 -11.25 8.60
N GLY A 465 19.77 -10.75 7.82
CA GLY A 465 18.45 -11.31 7.74
C GLY A 465 17.56 -11.01 8.95
N ILE A 466 16.42 -11.70 9.02
CA ILE A 466 15.41 -11.52 10.05
C ILE A 466 15.07 -12.83 10.76
N GLN A 467 14.58 -12.73 11.99
CA GLN A 467 13.94 -13.83 12.71
C GLN A 467 12.43 -13.64 12.73
N ILE A 468 11.70 -14.68 12.35
CA ILE A 468 10.24 -14.74 12.47
C ILE A 468 9.88 -15.85 13.45
N THR A 469 9.21 -15.50 14.54
CA THR A 469 8.60 -16.48 15.43
C THR A 469 7.11 -16.53 15.14
N ASN A 470 6.60 -17.70 14.76
CA ASN A 470 5.18 -17.93 14.50
C ASN A 470 4.83 -19.39 14.81
N GLY A 471 3.68 -19.64 15.43
CA GLY A 471 3.28 -20.98 15.83
C GLY A 471 4.22 -21.63 16.86
N GLY A 472 4.89 -20.83 17.68
CA GLY A 472 5.85 -21.30 18.69
C GLY A 472 7.19 -21.80 18.12
N LYS A 473 7.43 -21.57 16.82
CA LYS A 473 8.69 -21.90 16.12
C LYS A 473 9.36 -20.63 15.65
N THR A 474 10.68 -20.58 15.75
CA THR A 474 11.50 -19.47 15.24
C THR A 474 12.16 -19.88 13.94
N TYR A 475 12.01 -19.07 12.92
CA TYR A 475 12.58 -19.22 11.59
C TYR A 475 13.53 -18.07 11.33
N THR A 476 14.61 -18.33 10.61
CA THR A 476 15.59 -17.32 10.20
C THR A 476 15.65 -17.26 8.68
N TYR A 477 15.57 -16.06 8.13
CA TYR A 477 15.62 -15.82 6.70
C TYR A 477 16.66 -14.74 6.43
N ASP A 478 17.65 -15.05 5.61
CA ASP A 478 18.58 -14.05 5.06
C ASP A 478 18.19 -13.73 3.61
N PHE A 479 18.67 -12.60 3.12
CA PHE A 479 18.35 -12.08 1.79
C PHE A 479 19.61 -11.91 0.95
N SER A 480 20.70 -12.65 1.28
CA SER A 480 22.00 -12.51 0.61
C SER A 480 21.92 -12.71 -0.90
N ASP A 481 21.11 -13.69 -1.35
CA ASP A 481 20.89 -14.02 -2.75
C ASP A 481 19.76 -13.20 -3.41
N ALA A 482 19.06 -12.34 -2.65
CA ALA A 482 18.00 -11.51 -3.19
C ALA A 482 18.57 -10.27 -3.89
N GLU A 483 18.06 -9.96 -5.08
CA GLU A 483 18.46 -8.81 -5.88
C GLU A 483 17.36 -7.75 -5.93
N THR A 484 16.10 -8.19 -5.88
CA THR A 484 14.92 -7.33 -6.01
C THR A 484 13.99 -7.46 -4.80
N MET A 485 13.06 -6.53 -4.68
CA MET A 485 12.01 -6.62 -3.67
C MET A 485 11.12 -7.86 -3.87
N GLU A 486 10.88 -8.28 -5.13
CA GLU A 486 10.12 -9.52 -5.40
C GLU A 486 10.80 -10.75 -4.79
N ASP A 487 12.12 -10.80 -4.77
CA ASP A 487 12.85 -11.93 -4.18
C ASP A 487 12.62 -12.00 -2.67
N ILE A 488 12.66 -10.86 -1.95
CA ILE A 488 12.32 -10.81 -0.52
C ILE A 488 10.88 -11.30 -0.29
N LEU A 489 9.92 -10.78 -1.06
CA LEU A 489 8.52 -11.18 -0.93
C LEU A 489 8.34 -12.68 -1.21
N ASN A 490 9.04 -13.22 -2.20
CA ASN A 490 8.98 -14.65 -2.53
C ASN A 490 9.60 -15.51 -1.43
N ILE A 491 10.75 -15.11 -0.86
CA ILE A 491 11.37 -15.81 0.26
C ILE A 491 10.42 -15.87 1.46
N LEU A 492 9.77 -14.76 1.80
CA LEU A 492 8.84 -14.69 2.92
C LEU A 492 7.55 -15.47 2.67
N ASN A 493 6.92 -15.30 1.49
CA ASN A 493 5.66 -15.96 1.16
C ASN A 493 5.78 -17.46 0.92
N ALA A 494 6.93 -17.94 0.45
CA ALA A 494 7.20 -19.37 0.30
C ALA A 494 7.69 -20.02 1.60
N SER A 495 7.86 -19.24 2.67
CA SER A 495 8.43 -19.69 3.92
C SER A 495 7.47 -20.57 4.71
N ALA A 496 8.03 -21.48 5.55
CA ALA A 496 7.26 -22.28 6.49
C ALA A 496 6.78 -21.47 7.72
N ALA A 497 7.07 -20.17 7.77
CA ALA A 497 6.65 -19.31 8.88
C ALA A 497 5.15 -18.95 8.83
N GLY A 498 4.42 -19.30 7.78
CA GLY A 498 2.98 -19.03 7.64
C GLY A 498 2.66 -17.53 7.63
N VAL A 499 3.40 -16.76 6.84
CA VAL A 499 3.23 -15.31 6.70
C VAL A 499 2.74 -14.92 5.31
N LEU A 500 2.21 -13.72 5.22
CA LEU A 500 1.89 -13.02 3.97
C LEU A 500 2.69 -11.72 3.93
N ALA A 501 3.58 -11.60 2.95
CA ALA A 501 4.38 -10.41 2.70
C ALA A 501 3.93 -9.74 1.40
N GLU A 502 3.72 -8.44 1.43
CA GLU A 502 3.29 -7.61 0.30
C GLU A 502 3.88 -6.21 0.39
N ILE A 503 3.93 -5.47 -0.72
CA ILE A 503 4.25 -4.05 -0.68
C ILE A 503 3.07 -3.34 0.01
N ASN A 504 3.36 -2.41 0.92
CA ASN A 504 2.31 -1.66 1.61
C ASN A 504 1.53 -0.77 0.62
N LYS A 505 0.35 -0.30 1.04
CA LYS A 505 -0.54 0.48 0.17
C LYS A 505 0.07 1.80 -0.31
N ASP A 506 0.94 2.38 0.49
CA ASP A 506 1.59 3.66 0.20
C ASP A 506 2.82 3.50 -0.70
N GLY A 507 3.24 2.26 -0.97
CA GLY A 507 4.42 1.98 -1.81
C GLY A 507 5.74 2.41 -1.18
N THR A 508 5.79 2.64 0.14
CA THR A 508 6.99 3.09 0.86
C THR A 508 7.81 1.94 1.45
N GLY A 509 7.17 0.80 1.70
CA GLY A 509 7.79 -0.35 2.35
C GLY A 509 7.02 -1.64 2.12
N ILE A 510 7.30 -2.65 2.92
CA ILE A 510 6.59 -3.93 2.89
C ILE A 510 5.76 -4.12 4.15
N ASN A 511 4.69 -4.88 4.01
CA ASN A 511 3.79 -5.28 5.08
C ASN A 511 3.88 -6.80 5.25
N VAL A 512 4.07 -7.29 6.47
CA VAL A 512 4.12 -8.73 6.77
C VAL A 512 3.05 -9.07 7.80
N ARG A 513 2.22 -10.05 7.47
CA ARG A 513 1.08 -10.48 8.29
C ARG A 513 1.16 -11.97 8.59
N SER A 514 0.77 -12.38 9.80
CA SER A 514 0.61 -13.80 10.13
C SER A 514 -0.68 -14.35 9.54
N ARG A 515 -0.59 -15.56 9.00
CA ARG A 515 -1.73 -16.40 8.56
C ARG A 515 -2.11 -17.46 9.60
N LEU A 516 -1.38 -17.52 10.73
CA LEU A 516 -1.66 -18.47 11.79
C LEU A 516 -2.50 -17.83 12.89
N SER A 517 -3.59 -18.50 13.24
CA SER A 517 -4.48 -18.09 14.34
C SER A 517 -4.16 -18.87 15.62
N GLY A 518 -4.22 -18.16 16.75
CA GLY A 518 -4.05 -18.75 18.08
C GLY A 518 -2.61 -18.78 18.58
N CYS A 519 -1.68 -18.15 17.91
CA CYS A 519 -0.26 -18.10 18.29
C CYS A 519 0.29 -16.67 18.27
N ASP A 520 1.45 -16.55 18.93
CA ASP A 520 2.24 -15.33 18.91
C ASP A 520 3.02 -15.22 17.59
N PHE A 521 3.05 -14.00 17.06
CA PHE A 521 3.78 -13.66 15.87
C PHE A 521 4.73 -12.51 16.18
N THR A 522 6.02 -12.70 15.94
CA THR A 522 7.03 -11.64 16.11
C THR A 522 8.03 -11.66 14.98
N ILE A 523 8.54 -10.46 14.62
CA ILE A 523 9.63 -10.27 13.71
C ILE A 523 10.74 -9.52 14.45
N GLY A 524 11.93 -10.09 14.50
CA GLY A 524 13.10 -9.53 15.15
C GLY A 524 14.36 -9.59 14.29
N GLU A 525 15.46 -9.08 14.83
CA GLU A 525 16.74 -9.10 14.17
C GLU A 525 17.41 -10.49 14.20
N ASN A 526 18.32 -10.74 13.25
CA ASN A 526 19.15 -11.94 13.21
C ASN A 526 20.66 -11.59 13.23
N GLY A 527 21.06 -10.77 14.18
CA GLY A 527 22.46 -10.37 14.36
C GLY A 527 22.86 -9.08 13.63
N GLY A 528 21.95 -8.45 12.91
CA GLY A 528 22.15 -7.20 12.17
C GLY A 528 21.05 -6.17 12.39
N GLN A 529 20.69 -5.48 11.31
CA GLN A 529 19.68 -4.42 11.32
C GLN A 529 18.61 -4.59 10.23
N THR A 530 18.52 -5.75 9.60
CA THR A 530 17.65 -6.00 8.46
C THR A 530 16.17 -5.76 8.78
N ALA A 531 15.68 -6.28 9.93
CA ALA A 531 14.28 -6.09 10.34
C ALA A 531 13.98 -4.62 10.64
N THR A 532 14.90 -3.91 11.31
CA THR A 532 14.78 -2.47 11.59
C THR A 532 14.82 -1.65 10.31
N GLN A 533 15.71 -1.96 9.38
CA GLN A 533 15.82 -1.26 8.09
C GLN A 533 14.58 -1.45 7.21
N LEU A 534 14.00 -2.64 7.20
CA LEU A 534 12.71 -2.89 6.52
C LEU A 534 11.50 -2.32 7.28
N GLY A 535 11.72 -1.82 8.50
CA GLY A 535 10.65 -1.34 9.37
C GLY A 535 9.74 -2.44 9.91
N LEU A 536 10.14 -3.71 9.80
CA LEU A 536 9.32 -4.88 10.14
C LEU A 536 9.48 -5.36 11.57
N ARG A 537 10.41 -4.79 12.33
CA ARG A 537 10.64 -5.21 13.69
C ARG A 537 9.43 -4.95 14.56
N THR A 538 8.86 -5.97 15.20
CA THR A 538 7.66 -5.84 16.04
C THR A 538 7.94 -5.20 17.40
N PHE A 539 9.20 -5.14 17.82
CA PHE A 539 9.63 -4.53 19.09
C PHE A 539 10.72 -3.50 18.81
N THR A 540 10.37 -2.22 18.88
CA THR A 540 11.24 -1.08 18.55
C THR A 540 11.37 -0.13 19.73
N ASP A 541 12.22 0.87 19.62
CA ASP A 541 12.34 1.97 20.58
C ASP A 541 11.03 2.75 20.73
N GLN A 542 10.22 2.82 19.65
CA GLN A 542 8.93 3.51 19.64
C GLN A 542 7.77 2.65 20.14
N THR A 543 8.00 1.37 20.45
CA THR A 543 6.96 0.49 21.01
C THR A 543 6.47 1.08 22.34
N ARG A 544 5.16 1.29 22.44
CA ARG A 544 4.54 1.91 23.62
C ARG A 544 4.39 0.89 24.74
N LEU A 545 4.60 1.34 25.95
CA LEU A 545 4.47 0.46 27.13
C LEU A 545 3.04 -0.06 27.31
N GLU A 546 2.04 0.70 26.87
CA GLU A 546 0.63 0.29 26.94
C GLU A 546 0.27 -0.82 25.94
N ASP A 547 1.03 -0.98 24.85
CA ASP A 547 0.81 -2.02 23.83
C ASP A 547 1.40 -3.37 24.25
N LEU A 548 2.35 -3.36 25.19
CA LEU A 548 3.02 -4.58 25.65
C LEU A 548 2.04 -5.53 26.36
N ASN A 549 2.42 -6.80 26.41
CA ASN A 549 1.64 -7.84 27.08
C ASN A 549 0.21 -7.92 26.54
N TYR A 550 0.08 -7.80 25.22
CA TYR A 550 -1.20 -7.81 24.48
C TYR A 550 -2.14 -6.64 24.87
N GLY A 551 -1.59 -5.47 25.05
CA GLY A 551 -2.34 -4.27 25.43
C GLY A 551 -2.66 -4.17 26.93
N LEU A 552 -2.15 -5.08 27.75
CA LEU A 552 -2.25 -4.94 29.21
C LEU A 552 -1.24 -3.93 29.77
N GLY A 553 -0.24 -3.59 28.98
CA GLY A 553 0.81 -2.65 29.35
C GLY A 553 1.83 -3.23 30.33
N VAL A 554 2.67 -2.32 30.83
CA VAL A 554 3.64 -2.62 31.90
C VAL A 554 3.06 -2.14 33.22
N PRO A 555 2.86 -3.04 34.19
CA PRO A 555 2.38 -2.65 35.51
C PRO A 555 3.37 -1.67 36.17
N GLN A 556 2.94 -0.46 36.42
CA GLN A 556 3.70 0.57 37.10
C GLN A 556 3.09 0.81 38.49
N TRP A 557 3.91 1.27 39.44
CA TRP A 557 3.39 1.65 40.73
C TRP A 557 2.68 3.00 40.62
N GLU A 558 1.37 2.97 40.76
CA GLU A 558 0.56 4.18 40.82
C GLU A 558 0.44 4.66 42.26
N VAL A 559 0.79 5.95 42.48
CA VAL A 559 0.53 6.60 43.76
C VAL A 559 -0.96 6.67 43.99
N GLY A 560 -1.48 5.80 44.84
CA GLY A 560 -2.91 5.74 45.17
C GLY A 560 -3.57 4.37 45.11
N ALA A 561 -2.89 3.33 44.61
CA ALA A 561 -3.31 1.95 44.75
C ALA A 561 -3.07 1.41 46.17
N SER A 562 -3.67 2.06 47.18
CA SER A 562 -3.73 1.51 48.54
C SER A 562 -4.90 0.54 48.61
N THR A 563 -4.65 -0.69 49.01
CA THR A 563 -5.67 -1.70 49.31
C THR A 563 -6.43 -1.40 50.60
N ASP A 564 -6.16 -0.23 51.24
CA ASP A 564 -6.86 0.22 52.44
C ASP A 564 -7.78 1.41 52.10
N ASP A 565 -9.05 1.13 52.08
CA ASP A 565 -10.18 2.06 51.79
C ASP A 565 -10.30 3.22 52.78
N SER A 566 -9.38 3.31 53.75
CA SER A 566 -9.41 4.35 54.83
C SER A 566 -8.42 5.50 54.61
N VAL A 567 -7.60 5.48 53.56
CA VAL A 567 -6.64 6.56 53.26
C VAL A 567 -7.13 7.34 52.05
N GLN A 568 -7.32 8.66 52.26
CA GLN A 568 -7.82 9.65 51.32
C GLN A 568 -7.31 9.45 49.91
N SER A 569 -8.26 9.42 48.97
CA SER A 569 -8.12 9.60 47.54
C SER A 569 -7.00 10.58 47.15
N ASN A 570 -5.80 10.13 46.93
CA ASN A 570 -4.80 10.85 46.16
C ASN A 570 -5.15 10.59 44.69
N THR A 571 -5.98 11.49 44.15
CA THR A 571 -6.20 11.52 42.70
C THR A 571 -4.87 11.78 42.01
N LEU A 572 -4.43 10.81 41.19
CA LEU A 572 -3.30 11.00 40.29
C LEU A 572 -3.50 12.27 39.47
N VAL A 573 -2.57 13.19 39.56
CA VAL A 573 -2.64 14.49 38.89
C VAL A 573 -1.76 14.42 37.64
N ARG A 574 -2.34 14.67 36.47
CA ARG A 574 -1.61 14.80 35.22
C ARG A 574 -1.04 16.20 35.13
N SER A 575 0.12 16.32 34.51
CA SER A 575 0.72 17.62 34.22
C SER A 575 -0.21 18.39 33.27
N SER A 576 -0.48 19.63 33.60
CA SER A 576 -1.37 20.44 32.75
C SER A 576 -0.96 21.92 32.77
N VAL A 577 -1.41 22.64 31.73
CA VAL A 577 -1.32 24.09 31.63
C VAL A 577 -2.60 24.63 31.01
N SER A 578 -3.11 25.68 31.60
CA SER A 578 -4.35 26.33 31.15
C SER A 578 -4.10 27.78 30.77
N PHE A 579 -4.56 28.14 29.58
CA PHE A 579 -4.66 29.52 29.12
C PHE A 579 -6.08 30.02 29.38
N ASN A 580 -6.22 30.89 30.33
CA ASN A 580 -7.51 31.51 30.68
C ASN A 580 -7.58 32.89 30.02
N LEU A 581 -8.37 33.01 28.98
CA LEU A 581 -8.48 34.19 28.14
C LEU A 581 -9.72 35.00 28.53
N LEU A 582 -9.77 36.25 28.12
CA LEU A 582 -10.92 37.13 28.41
C LEU A 582 -12.12 36.70 27.55
N GLY A 583 -13.29 36.61 28.19
CA GLY A 583 -14.56 36.23 27.55
C GLY A 583 -15.16 34.95 28.12
N GLU A 584 -16.42 34.66 27.77
CA GLU A 584 -17.05 33.40 28.13
C GLU A 584 -16.55 32.28 27.20
N ASN A 585 -16.34 31.07 27.73
CA ASN A 585 -15.85 29.88 27.00
C ASN A 585 -14.48 30.07 26.32
N ASN A 586 -13.62 30.88 26.88
CA ASN A 586 -12.31 31.28 26.37
C ASN A 586 -11.18 30.70 27.22
N SER A 587 -11.18 29.40 27.50
CA SER A 587 -10.05 28.72 28.11
C SER A 587 -9.59 27.53 27.25
N LEU A 588 -8.29 27.30 27.28
CA LEU A 588 -7.63 26.21 26.55
C LEU A 588 -6.72 25.49 27.54
N THR A 589 -6.97 24.20 27.76
CA THR A 589 -6.16 23.42 28.69
C THR A 589 -5.48 22.27 27.95
N PHE A 590 -4.16 22.23 28.06
CA PHE A 590 -3.35 21.09 27.65
C PHE A 590 -3.12 20.20 28.85
N THR A 591 -3.46 18.93 28.77
CA THR A 591 -3.27 17.95 29.83
C THR A 591 -2.49 16.78 29.29
N ALA A 592 -1.40 16.40 29.92
CA ALA A 592 -0.65 15.23 29.57
C ALA A 592 -1.55 13.97 29.65
N ARG A 593 -1.49 13.08 28.68
CA ARG A 593 -2.26 11.83 28.68
C ARG A 593 -1.69 10.83 29.67
N ALA A 594 -0.38 10.85 29.87
CA ALA A 594 0.27 10.04 30.91
C ALA A 594 0.48 10.84 32.21
N TYR A 595 0.64 10.11 33.27
CA TYR A 595 1.01 10.65 34.59
C TYR A 595 2.54 10.78 34.68
N GLY A 596 3.04 11.62 35.59
CA GLY A 596 4.47 11.72 35.87
C GLY A 596 5.04 13.11 35.68
N ALA A 597 6.05 13.45 36.48
CA ALA A 597 6.67 14.79 36.53
C ALA A 597 7.50 15.08 35.26
N MET A 598 7.83 14.09 34.43
CA MET A 598 8.49 14.32 33.12
C MET A 598 7.70 15.25 32.22
N TRP A 599 6.38 15.29 32.39
CA TRP A 599 5.49 16.19 31.65
C TRP A 599 5.35 17.58 32.27
N ASN A 600 6.01 17.82 33.39
CA ASN A 600 6.13 19.17 33.93
C ASN A 600 7.23 19.93 33.17
N GLY A 601 7.01 21.21 32.97
CA GLY A 601 7.98 22.06 32.30
C GLY A 601 7.88 22.08 30.78
N VAL A 602 6.95 21.35 30.16
CA VAL A 602 6.72 21.45 28.71
C VAL A 602 6.20 22.86 28.41
N GLN A 603 6.96 23.56 27.57
CA GLN A 603 6.68 24.96 27.23
C GLN A 603 5.66 25.01 26.08
N VAL A 604 4.51 25.61 26.33
CA VAL A 604 3.50 25.87 25.30
C VAL A 604 3.53 27.36 24.97
N GLN A 605 3.79 27.66 23.70
CA GLN A 605 3.91 29.03 23.20
C GLN A 605 3.18 29.24 21.88
N PHE A 606 2.73 30.45 21.64
CA PHE A 606 2.06 30.86 20.42
C PHE A 606 2.83 31.99 19.75
N VAL A 607 3.10 31.83 18.45
CA VAL A 607 3.82 32.81 17.65
C VAL A 607 2.93 33.32 16.51
N PRO A 608 3.00 34.60 16.13
CA PRO A 608 2.16 35.11 15.05
C PRO A 608 2.60 34.56 13.70
N GLY A 609 1.64 34.11 12.90
CA GLY A 609 1.74 33.71 11.51
C GLY A 609 0.83 34.52 10.61
N GLY A 610 0.82 34.23 9.33
CA GLY A 610 -0.12 34.76 8.34
C GLY A 610 -1.35 33.86 8.17
N PRO A 611 -2.39 34.34 7.44
CA PRO A 611 -3.58 33.56 7.16
C PRO A 611 -3.25 32.25 6.42
N GLY A 612 -3.69 31.11 6.94
CA GLY A 612 -3.46 29.78 6.38
C GLY A 612 -2.05 29.19 6.64
N ALA A 613 -1.29 29.83 7.56
CA ALA A 613 0.03 29.34 7.98
C ALA A 613 0.00 28.68 9.37
N GLU A 614 -1.19 28.27 9.84
CA GLU A 614 -1.34 27.61 11.13
C GLU A 614 -0.60 26.27 11.13
N SER A 615 0.25 26.09 12.13
CA SER A 615 1.04 24.86 12.29
C SER A 615 1.41 24.61 13.74
N LEU A 616 1.66 23.37 14.08
CA LEU A 616 2.25 22.92 15.33
C LEU A 616 3.65 22.38 15.05
N LEU A 617 4.61 22.84 15.86
CA LEU A 617 5.92 22.21 15.96
C LEU A 617 6.06 21.70 17.40
N TYR A 618 6.00 20.39 17.57
CA TYR A 618 6.17 19.73 18.85
C TYR A 618 7.53 19.02 18.89
N ASP A 619 8.37 19.40 19.84
CA ASP A 619 9.61 18.72 20.15
C ASP A 619 9.52 18.12 21.57
N ARG A 620 9.30 16.82 21.63
CA ARG A 620 9.14 16.05 22.86
C ARG A 620 10.40 16.08 23.73
N TYR A 621 11.58 16.06 23.11
CA TYR A 621 12.84 16.01 23.84
C TYR A 621 13.27 17.38 24.35
N ALA A 622 13.03 18.42 23.61
CA ALA A 622 13.24 19.80 24.06
C ALA A 622 12.14 20.28 25.02
N GLY A 623 11.03 19.52 25.13
CA GLY A 623 9.88 19.91 25.93
C GLY A 623 9.23 21.19 25.44
N THR A 624 9.09 21.38 24.11
CA THR A 624 8.53 22.60 23.54
C THR A 624 7.40 22.30 22.57
N MET A 625 6.33 23.05 22.68
CA MET A 625 5.15 23.00 21.82
C MET A 625 4.89 24.41 21.28
N THR A 626 5.23 24.65 20.02
CA THR A 626 5.14 25.96 19.38
C THR A 626 4.03 25.96 18.34
N PHE A 627 3.02 26.79 18.58
CA PHE A 627 1.93 27.01 17.61
C PHE A 627 2.17 28.27 16.81
N THR A 628 2.18 28.16 15.48
CA THR A 628 2.08 29.33 14.60
C THR A 628 0.60 29.59 14.34
N VAL A 629 0.10 30.78 14.65
CA VAL A 629 -1.32 31.11 14.59
C VAL A 629 -1.55 32.45 13.90
N ASP A 630 -2.64 32.59 13.14
CA ASP A 630 -3.08 33.88 12.64
C ASP A 630 -3.80 34.65 13.76
N PRO A 631 -3.26 35.80 14.22
CA PRO A 631 -3.84 36.58 15.28
C PRO A 631 -5.30 37.01 15.05
N ALA A 632 -5.74 37.10 13.80
CA ALA A 632 -7.04 37.59 13.39
C ALA A 632 -8.11 36.52 13.19
N SER A 633 -7.71 35.25 12.88
CA SER A 633 -8.66 34.23 12.43
C SER A 633 -8.57 32.90 13.15
N THR A 634 -7.42 32.50 13.71
CA THR A 634 -7.28 31.19 14.37
C THR A 634 -8.13 31.09 15.63
N THR A 635 -8.92 30.04 15.73
CA THR A 635 -9.79 29.75 16.88
C THR A 635 -9.14 28.75 17.85
N LEU A 636 -9.67 28.63 19.06
CA LEU A 636 -9.22 27.58 19.99
C LEU A 636 -9.48 26.16 19.46
N SER A 637 -10.53 26.01 18.67
CA SER A 637 -10.84 24.73 17.99
C SER A 637 -9.77 24.35 16.96
N ASP A 638 -9.25 25.33 16.21
CA ASP A 638 -8.18 25.06 15.24
C ASP A 638 -6.90 24.59 15.93
N ILE A 639 -6.58 25.16 17.09
CA ILE A 639 -5.43 24.73 17.91
C ILE A 639 -5.63 23.29 18.40
N ALA A 640 -6.82 22.94 18.85
CA ALA A 640 -7.12 21.56 19.26
C ALA A 640 -7.02 20.58 18.08
N GLN A 641 -7.41 21.00 16.88
CA GLN A 641 -7.27 20.20 15.66
C GLN A 641 -5.81 20.01 15.25
N LEU A 642 -4.96 21.04 15.40
CA LEU A 642 -3.52 20.91 15.15
C LEU A 642 -2.86 19.87 16.06
N VAL A 643 -3.24 19.83 17.33
CA VAL A 643 -2.74 18.78 18.25
C VAL A 643 -3.28 17.41 17.86
N ALA A 644 -4.56 17.32 17.50
CA ALA A 644 -5.17 16.06 17.06
C ALA A 644 -4.59 15.51 15.74
N ALA A 645 -4.10 16.42 14.86
CA ALA A 645 -3.49 16.07 13.59
C ALA A 645 -2.00 15.67 13.70
N ASP A 646 -1.31 16.11 14.76
CA ASP A 646 0.08 15.73 15.02
C ASP A 646 0.12 14.43 15.83
N PRO A 647 0.66 13.33 15.27
CA PRO A 647 0.65 12.02 15.92
C PRO A 647 1.37 12.00 17.29
N MET A 648 2.48 12.72 17.43
CA MET A 648 3.24 12.76 18.68
C MET A 648 2.56 13.64 19.71
N ALA A 649 2.13 14.85 19.34
CA ALA A 649 1.45 15.76 20.25
C ALA A 649 0.11 15.17 20.71
N ASN A 650 -0.65 14.51 19.83
CA ASN A 650 -1.90 13.83 20.19
C ASN A 650 -1.67 12.62 21.10
N ALA A 651 -0.55 11.89 20.90
CA ALA A 651 -0.19 10.79 21.80
C ALA A 651 0.12 11.28 23.22
N ASP A 652 0.75 12.43 23.35
CA ASP A 652 1.27 12.94 24.62
C ASP A 652 0.29 13.86 25.35
N PHE A 653 -0.52 14.64 24.65
CA PHE A 653 -1.40 15.65 25.22
C PHE A 653 -2.84 15.56 24.75
N ALA A 654 -3.77 15.77 25.66
CA ALA A 654 -5.16 16.04 25.38
C ALA A 654 -5.42 17.55 25.50
N VAL A 655 -6.16 18.10 24.55
CA VAL A 655 -6.61 19.49 24.59
C VAL A 655 -8.08 19.54 24.99
N THR A 656 -8.39 20.30 26.02
CA THR A 656 -9.76 20.46 26.52
C THR A 656 -10.22 21.91 26.32
N LEU A 657 -11.38 22.05 25.73
CA LEU A 657 -12.12 23.30 25.57
C LEU A 657 -13.34 23.28 26.50
N PRO A 658 -13.82 24.42 27.04
CA PRO A 658 -14.90 24.47 28.02
C PRO A 658 -16.25 24.01 27.46
N ASP A 659 -16.48 24.13 26.14
CA ASP A 659 -17.67 23.68 25.42
C ASP A 659 -17.34 23.35 23.98
N GLU A 660 -18.08 22.41 23.37
CA GLU A 660 -17.91 21.95 21.99
C GLU A 660 -18.31 22.99 20.92
N LEU A 661 -18.75 24.18 21.32
CA LEU A 661 -19.22 25.21 20.41
C LEU A 661 -18.08 26.13 19.96
N ASN A 662 -18.11 26.52 18.68
CA ASN A 662 -17.20 27.44 17.99
C ASN A 662 -16.72 28.57 18.92
N GLN A 663 -15.46 28.48 19.30
CA GLN A 663 -14.85 29.46 20.17
C GLN A 663 -14.43 30.70 19.36
N PRO A 664 -14.62 31.89 19.88
CA PRO A 664 -14.21 33.09 19.17
C PRO A 664 -12.70 33.15 18.96
N THR A 665 -12.27 33.99 18.05
CA THR A 665 -10.86 34.26 17.71
C THR A 665 -10.12 34.73 18.96
N ALA A 666 -9.31 33.87 19.54
CA ALA A 666 -8.56 34.16 20.76
C ALA A 666 -7.04 34.15 20.53
N ALA A 667 -6.58 33.96 19.29
CA ALA A 667 -5.17 33.76 18.98
C ALA A 667 -4.27 34.93 19.42
N GLN A 668 -4.71 36.17 19.29
CA GLN A 668 -3.93 37.32 19.80
C GLN A 668 -3.76 37.25 21.33
N GLN A 669 -4.78 36.85 22.06
CA GLN A 669 -4.69 36.72 23.52
C GLN A 669 -3.76 35.58 23.95
N LEU A 670 -3.69 34.51 23.17
CA LEU A 670 -2.74 33.41 23.38
C LEU A 670 -1.29 33.86 23.16
N ILE A 671 -1.05 34.65 22.12
CA ILE A 671 0.26 35.26 21.84
C ILE A 671 0.65 36.20 22.99
N ASP A 672 -0.30 37.02 23.44
CA ASP A 672 -0.09 37.99 24.54
C ASP A 672 0.10 37.29 25.91
N ALA A 673 -0.46 36.11 26.11
CA ALA A 673 -0.24 35.28 27.30
C ALA A 673 1.20 34.75 27.41
N GLY A 674 1.95 34.75 26.29
CA GLY A 674 3.33 34.29 26.26
C GLY A 674 3.49 32.76 26.42
N THR A 675 4.69 32.36 26.82
CA THR A 675 5.00 30.94 27.05
C THR A 675 4.53 30.53 28.44
N LEU A 676 3.67 29.52 28.51
CA LEU A 676 3.31 28.85 29.78
C LEU A 676 3.88 27.43 29.80
N THR A 677 4.08 26.91 31.01
CA THR A 677 4.64 25.57 31.20
C THR A 677 3.65 24.65 31.90
N THR A 678 3.62 23.41 31.49
CA THR A 678 2.86 22.36 32.17
C THR A 678 3.43 22.11 33.58
N ALA A 679 2.56 21.82 34.52
CA ALA A 679 2.94 21.55 35.90
C ALA A 679 1.91 20.69 36.64
N GLY A 680 2.23 20.25 37.85
CA GLY A 680 1.30 19.63 38.79
C GLY A 680 1.40 18.13 38.92
N ALA A 681 2.16 17.45 38.08
CA ALA A 681 2.41 16.03 38.27
C ALA A 681 3.58 15.77 39.21
N GLU A 682 3.60 14.62 39.85
CA GLU A 682 4.65 14.19 40.77
C GLU A 682 5.11 12.78 40.42
N ASP A 683 6.44 12.55 40.49
CA ASP A 683 7.03 11.21 40.37
C ASP A 683 7.19 10.63 41.77
N LYS A 684 6.57 9.50 42.05
CA LYS A 684 6.73 8.77 43.31
C LYS A 684 6.59 7.27 43.08
N GLY A 685 7.70 6.55 43.14
CA GLY A 685 7.70 5.09 43.19
C GLY A 685 8.91 4.47 42.52
N ILE A 686 9.22 3.28 42.93
CA ILE A 686 10.23 2.44 42.28
C ILE A 686 9.49 1.27 41.71
N ASP A 687 9.60 1.09 40.41
CA ASP A 687 8.91 0.03 39.65
C ASP A 687 9.73 -1.25 39.56
N MET A 688 11.05 -1.14 39.45
CA MET A 688 11.95 -2.29 39.41
C MET A 688 13.34 -1.92 39.97
N GLU A 689 14.11 -2.94 40.37
CA GLU A 689 15.46 -2.82 40.84
C GLU A 689 16.41 -3.61 39.92
N ILE A 690 17.50 -2.99 39.47
CA ILE A 690 18.56 -3.67 38.74
C ILE A 690 19.82 -3.65 39.60
N THR A 691 20.37 -4.81 39.94
CA THR A 691 21.65 -4.93 40.69
C THR A 691 22.71 -5.33 39.70
N ARG A 692 23.72 -4.49 39.49
CA ARG A 692 24.84 -4.74 38.61
C ARG A 692 25.82 -5.77 39.25
N ALA A 693 26.69 -6.34 38.45
CA ALA A 693 27.70 -7.33 38.91
C ALA A 693 28.63 -6.80 40.00
N ASP A 694 28.90 -5.49 40.07
CA ASP A 694 29.65 -4.85 41.13
C ASP A 694 28.84 -4.56 42.41
N GLY A 695 27.58 -4.97 42.47
CA GLY A 695 26.70 -4.81 43.61
C GLY A 695 25.98 -3.46 43.70
N VAL A 696 26.19 -2.55 42.73
CA VAL A 696 25.46 -1.28 42.67
C VAL A 696 24.01 -1.53 42.27
N LYS A 697 23.06 -0.96 43.01
CA LYS A 697 21.65 -1.07 42.79
C LYS A 697 21.08 0.18 42.11
N LEU A 698 20.39 -0.03 41.02
CA LEU A 698 19.67 0.98 40.26
C LEU A 698 18.17 0.82 40.55
N GLN A 699 17.60 1.80 41.20
CA GLN A 699 16.16 1.84 41.51
C GLN A 699 15.45 2.62 40.40
N ILE A 700 14.76 1.90 39.52
CA ILE A 700 14.14 2.46 38.33
C ILE A 700 12.69 2.80 38.59
N ASP A 701 12.39 4.07 38.42
CA ASP A 701 11.04 4.64 38.42
C ASP A 701 10.62 4.83 36.94
N LEU A 702 9.57 4.14 36.48
CA LEU A 702 9.05 4.19 35.13
C LEU A 702 7.93 5.22 34.96
N THR A 703 7.61 5.98 36.02
CA THR A 703 6.58 7.01 35.92
C THR A 703 6.89 7.97 34.78
N GLY A 704 5.92 8.12 33.88
CA GLY A 704 6.04 8.95 32.69
C GLY A 704 6.81 8.35 31.51
N CYS A 705 7.35 7.13 31.62
CA CYS A 705 7.85 6.40 30.47
C CYS A 705 6.68 5.92 29.61
N LEU A 706 6.68 6.24 28.32
CA LEU A 706 5.65 5.87 27.38
C LEU A 706 6.13 4.82 26.39
N THR A 707 7.40 4.81 26.08
CA THR A 707 8.02 3.96 25.07
C THR A 707 9.18 3.16 25.64
N ILE A 708 9.62 2.15 24.91
CA ILE A 708 10.82 1.38 25.23
C ILE A 708 12.08 2.27 25.25
N GLU A 709 12.12 3.28 24.38
CA GLU A 709 13.21 4.28 24.41
C GLU A 709 13.28 5.00 25.74
N ASP A 710 12.13 5.41 26.30
CA ASP A 710 12.09 6.06 27.61
C ASP A 710 12.65 5.16 28.70
N VAL A 711 12.25 3.88 28.71
CA VAL A 711 12.77 2.86 29.66
C VAL A 711 14.28 2.72 29.51
N ARG A 712 14.78 2.55 28.29
CA ARG A 712 16.22 2.44 28.03
C ARG A 712 16.98 3.68 28.50
N ASN A 713 16.45 4.86 28.17
CA ASN A 713 17.06 6.12 28.59
C ASN A 713 17.02 6.30 30.12
N ARG A 714 15.96 5.87 30.79
CA ARG A 714 15.85 5.88 32.25
C ARG A 714 16.93 4.98 32.90
N ILE A 715 17.21 3.82 32.35
CA ILE A 715 18.26 2.90 32.82
C ILE A 715 19.63 3.47 32.49
N ASN A 716 19.89 3.87 31.24
CA ASN A 716 21.20 4.32 30.78
C ASN A 716 21.67 5.59 31.48
N ASN A 717 20.74 6.52 31.73
CA ASN A 717 21.04 7.81 32.33
C ASN A 717 20.79 7.83 33.84
N HIS A 718 20.63 6.68 34.50
CA HIS A 718 20.40 6.62 35.94
C HIS A 718 21.60 7.22 36.68
N PRO A 719 21.41 8.06 37.73
CA PRO A 719 22.50 8.73 38.45
C PRO A 719 23.59 7.77 38.97
N ASP A 720 23.18 6.59 39.44
CA ASP A 720 24.08 5.57 39.97
C ASP A 720 24.70 4.68 38.89
N ASN A 721 24.29 4.86 37.62
CA ASN A 721 24.84 4.15 36.48
C ASN A 721 26.07 4.87 35.89
N THR A 722 27.04 5.15 36.73
CA THR A 722 28.24 5.91 36.34
C THR A 722 29.12 5.09 35.41
N PRO A 723 29.77 5.72 34.38
CA PRO A 723 30.77 5.07 33.55
C PRO A 723 31.95 4.53 34.36
N LEU A 724 32.51 3.43 33.90
CA LEU A 724 33.77 2.94 34.45
C LEU A 724 34.94 3.92 34.16
N PRO A 725 35.98 3.97 34.99
CA PRO A 725 37.12 4.87 34.79
C PRO A 725 37.69 4.75 33.37
N GLY A 726 37.76 5.85 32.63
CA GLY A 726 38.29 5.91 31.28
C GLY A 726 37.30 5.60 30.16
N LEU A 727 36.03 5.29 30.50
CA LEU A 727 34.94 5.11 29.52
C LEU A 727 33.98 6.29 29.60
N THR A 728 33.31 6.57 28.47
CA THR A 728 32.25 7.57 28.36
C THR A 728 30.84 6.97 28.35
N THR A 729 30.75 5.65 28.15
CA THR A 729 29.50 4.92 28.14
C THR A 729 29.09 4.44 29.52
N PRO A 730 27.79 4.37 29.85
CA PRO A 730 27.31 3.83 31.13
C PRO A 730 27.83 2.43 31.39
N ALA A 731 28.07 2.10 32.65
CA ALA A 731 28.56 0.77 33.03
C ALA A 731 27.57 -0.35 32.76
N LEU A 732 26.26 -0.04 32.92
CA LEU A 732 25.14 -0.87 32.48
C LEU A 732 24.47 -0.20 31.28
N GLN A 733 24.34 -0.90 30.16
CA GLN A 733 23.68 -0.40 28.96
C GLN A 733 22.41 -1.18 28.68
N ALA A 734 21.29 -0.48 28.59
CA ALA A 734 20.06 -1.02 28.07
C ALA A 734 19.98 -0.71 26.55
N ARG A 735 19.84 -1.73 25.73
CA ARG A 735 19.76 -1.61 24.26
C ARG A 735 18.75 -2.61 23.71
N LEU A 736 18.27 -2.40 22.49
CA LEU A 736 17.47 -3.40 21.80
C LEU A 736 18.31 -4.65 21.50
N ALA A 737 17.68 -5.81 21.54
CA ALA A 737 18.31 -7.07 21.18
C ALA A 737 18.80 -7.03 19.72
N THR A 738 19.99 -7.55 19.46
CA THR A 738 20.52 -7.72 18.09
C THR A 738 20.08 -9.05 17.47
N THR A 739 19.49 -9.94 18.26
CA THR A 739 18.94 -11.22 17.82
C THR A 739 17.59 -11.39 18.47
N GLY A 740 16.54 -11.58 17.68
CA GLY A 740 15.16 -11.54 18.16
C GLY A 740 14.72 -10.13 18.60
N ASN A 741 13.87 -10.08 19.61
CA ASN A 741 13.27 -8.87 20.17
C ASN A 741 13.55 -8.74 21.66
N GLY A 742 13.11 -7.64 22.27
CA GLY A 742 13.26 -7.35 23.69
C GLY A 742 14.38 -6.36 23.98
N VAL A 743 14.50 -5.99 25.26
CA VAL A 743 15.57 -5.12 25.76
C VAL A 743 16.68 -5.98 26.37
N VAL A 744 17.90 -5.68 26.00
CA VAL A 744 19.10 -6.36 26.51
C VAL A 744 19.85 -5.43 27.43
N LEU A 745 20.13 -5.90 28.65
CA LEU A 745 21.05 -5.27 29.57
C LEU A 745 22.44 -5.80 29.37
N VAL A 746 23.41 -4.93 29.17
CA VAL A 746 24.83 -5.25 29.03
C VAL A 746 25.60 -4.60 30.17
N ASP A 747 26.07 -5.40 31.11
CA ASP A 747 26.85 -4.96 32.26
C ASP A 747 28.34 -5.21 32.06
N THR A 748 29.10 -4.14 32.10
CA THR A 748 30.56 -4.16 31.89
C THR A 748 31.36 -4.06 33.20
N THR A 749 30.71 -4.11 34.37
CA THR A 749 31.36 -3.88 35.68
C THR A 749 32.23 -5.03 36.15
N GLY A 750 32.18 -6.20 35.52
CA GLY A 750 33.08 -7.30 35.81
C GLY A 750 32.34 -8.63 36.03
N PRO A 751 33.06 -9.66 36.44
CA PRO A 751 32.43 -10.93 36.76
C PRO A 751 31.53 -10.77 38.00
N GLY A 752 30.43 -11.46 38.02
CA GLY A 752 29.45 -11.43 39.10
C GLY A 752 28.05 -11.80 38.62
N GLU A 753 27.05 -11.29 39.27
CA GLU A 753 25.63 -11.54 38.98
C GLU A 753 24.92 -10.24 38.67
N LEU A 754 24.26 -10.19 37.52
CA LEU A 754 23.32 -9.13 37.12
C LEU A 754 21.90 -9.59 37.47
N ILE A 755 21.22 -8.88 38.38
CA ILE A 755 19.89 -9.24 38.86
C ILE A 755 18.91 -8.16 38.43
N VAL A 756 17.74 -8.57 37.97
CA VAL A 756 16.58 -7.69 37.74
C VAL A 756 15.45 -8.21 38.64
N ALA A 757 14.83 -7.33 39.41
CA ALA A 757 13.81 -7.68 40.38
C ALA A 757 12.57 -6.76 40.26
N ASN A 758 11.41 -7.35 40.47
CA ASN A 758 10.18 -6.63 40.75
C ASN A 758 10.26 -5.99 42.15
N THR A 759 9.50 -4.95 42.37
CA THR A 759 9.31 -4.41 43.71
C THR A 759 8.08 -5.04 44.37
N THR A 760 7.85 -4.75 45.63
CA THR A 760 6.65 -5.20 46.33
C THR A 760 5.36 -4.55 45.81
N MET A 761 5.48 -3.44 45.10
CA MET A 761 4.36 -2.63 44.63
C MET A 761 4.19 -2.64 43.11
N SER A 762 5.18 -3.09 42.38
CA SER A 762 5.15 -3.13 40.92
C SER A 762 5.80 -4.41 40.36
N THR A 763 5.20 -4.96 39.32
CA THR A 763 5.73 -6.09 38.54
C THR A 763 6.27 -5.65 37.17
N ALA A 764 6.78 -4.44 37.09
CA ALA A 764 7.29 -3.86 35.86
C ALA A 764 8.40 -4.65 35.19
N ALA A 765 9.31 -5.24 35.97
CA ALA A 765 10.37 -6.11 35.44
C ALA A 765 9.81 -7.37 34.75
N THR A 766 8.68 -7.91 35.24
CA THR A 766 7.92 -8.96 34.55
C THR A 766 7.24 -8.43 33.30
N GLY A 767 6.59 -7.26 33.39
CA GLY A 767 5.91 -6.62 32.26
C GLY A 767 6.87 -6.22 31.11
N LEU A 768 8.15 -6.02 31.43
CA LEU A 768 9.20 -5.74 30.45
C LEU A 768 9.97 -7.01 29.97
N GLY A 769 9.61 -8.17 30.49
CA GLY A 769 10.10 -9.47 30.02
C GLY A 769 11.38 -10.00 30.65
N TRP A 770 12.00 -9.30 31.61
CA TRP A 770 13.20 -9.81 32.30
C TRP A 770 12.87 -10.88 33.35
N VAL A 771 11.80 -10.69 34.10
CA VAL A 771 11.41 -11.61 35.17
C VAL A 771 10.27 -12.49 34.70
N PRO A 772 10.36 -13.83 34.79
CA PRO A 772 9.28 -14.72 34.45
C PRO A 772 8.02 -14.48 35.30
N LYS A 773 6.83 -14.76 34.72
CA LYS A 773 5.55 -14.61 35.43
C LYS A 773 5.54 -15.51 36.68
N GLY A 774 5.26 -14.91 37.83
CA GLY A 774 5.21 -15.64 39.13
C GLY A 774 6.53 -15.59 39.92
N GLU A 775 7.62 -15.15 39.31
CA GLU A 775 8.90 -14.94 40.00
C GLU A 775 9.05 -13.48 40.46
N THR A 776 9.85 -13.26 41.49
CA THR A 776 10.12 -11.94 42.03
C THR A 776 11.36 -11.29 41.43
N GLN A 777 12.30 -12.10 40.95
CA GLN A 777 13.53 -11.66 40.34
C GLN A 777 14.07 -12.71 39.36
N ALA A 778 14.93 -12.28 38.45
CA ALA A 778 15.73 -13.14 37.59
C ALA A 778 17.17 -12.62 37.50
N SER A 779 18.11 -13.50 37.23
CA SER A 779 19.54 -13.14 37.20
C SER A 779 20.32 -13.91 36.15
N VAL A 780 21.47 -13.33 35.76
CA VAL A 780 22.49 -13.96 34.92
C VAL A 780 23.85 -13.84 35.59
N GLU A 781 24.54 -14.94 35.74
CA GLU A 781 25.88 -14.99 36.27
C GLU A 781 26.92 -15.14 35.16
N SER A 782 28.06 -14.49 35.29
CA SER A 782 29.25 -14.73 34.44
C SER A 782 30.54 -14.66 35.22
N THR A 783 31.44 -15.54 34.87
CA THR A 783 32.83 -15.50 35.33
C THR A 783 33.72 -14.68 34.42
N ALA A 784 33.21 -14.18 33.28
CA ALA A 784 33.87 -13.31 32.32
C ALA A 784 33.46 -11.85 32.52
N GLY A 785 34.21 -10.90 31.97
CA GLY A 785 34.11 -9.48 32.30
C GLY A 785 32.87 -8.73 31.83
N THR A 786 31.98 -9.30 31.02
CA THR A 786 30.75 -8.65 30.52
C THR A 786 29.56 -9.61 30.65
N LEU A 787 28.48 -9.14 31.23
CA LEU A 787 27.22 -9.88 31.35
C LEU A 787 26.19 -9.31 30.35
N THR A 788 25.44 -10.21 29.77
CA THR A 788 24.32 -9.84 28.86
C THR A 788 23.07 -10.55 29.34
N PHE A 789 22.03 -9.76 29.63
CA PHE A 789 20.75 -10.26 30.08
C PHE A 789 19.65 -9.77 29.12
N ALA A 790 19.13 -10.66 28.31
CA ALA A 790 18.07 -10.37 27.35
C ALA A 790 16.70 -10.58 27.99
N ALA A 791 15.81 -9.63 27.85
CA ALA A 791 14.39 -9.78 28.14
C ALA A 791 13.72 -10.65 27.07
N ASN A 792 12.65 -11.34 27.47
CA ASN A 792 11.75 -11.99 26.51
C ASN A 792 11.00 -10.91 25.70
N ASP A 793 10.58 -11.25 24.49
CA ASP A 793 9.66 -10.41 23.72
C ASP A 793 8.29 -10.38 24.39
N VAL A 794 7.83 -9.22 24.77
CA VAL A 794 6.53 -8.98 25.42
C VAL A 794 5.57 -8.19 24.53
N ASN A 795 5.90 -8.03 23.24
CA ASN A 795 5.09 -7.37 22.23
C ASN A 795 4.75 -8.31 21.04
N PRO A 796 4.30 -9.55 21.29
CA PRO A 796 3.89 -10.39 20.19
C PRO A 796 2.62 -9.85 19.56
N GLN A 797 2.58 -9.95 18.23
CA GLN A 797 1.37 -9.71 17.45
C GLN A 797 0.56 -11.01 17.35
N GLU A 798 -0.73 -10.92 17.12
CA GLU A 798 -1.59 -12.08 16.88
C GLU A 798 -2.71 -11.74 15.89
N THR A 799 -3.39 -12.75 15.36
CA THR A 799 -4.64 -12.54 14.63
C THR A 799 -5.75 -12.19 15.61
N GLU A 800 -6.53 -11.15 15.34
CA GLU A 800 -7.65 -10.73 16.21
C GLU A 800 -8.97 -11.37 15.74
N GLY A 801 -8.98 -12.68 15.61
CA GLY A 801 -10.09 -13.41 15.02
C GLY A 801 -10.76 -14.42 15.94
N ILE A 802 -11.84 -15.02 15.43
CA ILE A 802 -12.64 -16.03 16.14
C ILE A 802 -11.75 -17.22 16.54
N PHE A 803 -10.89 -17.71 15.65
CA PHE A 803 -10.02 -18.84 15.94
C PHE A 803 -9.02 -18.52 17.05
N THR A 804 -8.39 -17.35 16.99
CA THR A 804 -7.45 -16.92 18.05
C THR A 804 -8.14 -16.79 19.39
N ALA A 805 -9.30 -16.13 19.42
CA ALA A 805 -10.08 -16.00 20.64
C ALA A 805 -10.41 -17.35 21.26
N LEU A 806 -10.86 -18.31 20.46
CA LEU A 806 -11.24 -19.64 20.95
C LEU A 806 -10.04 -20.49 21.38
N ILE A 807 -8.93 -20.43 20.66
CA ILE A 807 -7.69 -21.15 21.03
C ILE A 807 -7.13 -20.55 22.33
N ARG A 808 -7.04 -19.23 22.44
CA ARG A 808 -6.59 -18.54 23.67
C ARG A 808 -7.53 -18.84 24.86
N LEU A 809 -8.84 -18.86 24.62
CA LEU A 809 -9.83 -19.18 25.64
C LEU A 809 -9.66 -20.59 26.13
N ARG A 810 -9.51 -21.58 25.24
CA ARG A 810 -9.23 -22.97 25.58
C ARG A 810 -7.94 -23.08 26.41
N ASP A 811 -6.84 -22.50 25.91
CA ASP A 811 -5.53 -22.61 26.56
C ASP A 811 -5.52 -21.90 27.93
N ALA A 812 -6.25 -20.79 28.09
CA ALA A 812 -6.42 -20.12 29.38
C ALA A 812 -7.25 -20.90 30.39
N LEU A 813 -8.31 -21.61 29.94
CA LEU A 813 -9.10 -22.48 30.79
C LEU A 813 -8.27 -23.68 31.25
N ASP A 814 -7.49 -24.31 30.39
CA ASP A 814 -6.58 -25.40 30.69
C ASP A 814 -5.50 -25.00 31.70
N ALA A 815 -5.01 -23.73 31.58
CA ALA A 815 -4.02 -23.16 32.50
C ALA A 815 -4.61 -22.55 33.79
N ASN A 816 -5.93 -22.54 33.95
CA ASN A 816 -6.63 -21.86 35.07
C ASN A 816 -6.32 -20.37 35.15
N ASP A 817 -5.99 -19.71 33.99
CA ASP A 817 -5.66 -18.30 33.91
C ASP A 817 -6.92 -17.44 33.67
N VAL A 818 -7.48 -16.90 34.74
CA VAL A 818 -8.71 -16.10 34.72
C VAL A 818 -8.53 -14.82 33.89
N GLN A 819 -7.35 -14.20 33.96
CA GLN A 819 -7.06 -12.99 33.17
C GLN A 819 -6.99 -13.34 31.66
N GLY A 820 -6.35 -14.46 31.33
CA GLY A 820 -6.33 -14.99 29.98
C GLY A 820 -7.71 -15.28 29.43
N VAL A 821 -8.60 -15.85 30.27
CA VAL A 821 -10.01 -16.09 29.90
C VAL A 821 -10.74 -14.78 29.60
N GLN A 822 -10.59 -13.78 30.48
CA GLN A 822 -11.23 -12.45 30.26
C GLN A 822 -10.76 -11.81 28.98
N ARG A 823 -9.45 -11.79 28.74
CA ARG A 823 -8.88 -11.25 27.49
C ARG A 823 -9.39 -12.01 26.24
N ALA A 824 -9.38 -13.34 26.28
CA ALA A 824 -9.88 -14.14 25.17
C ALA A 824 -11.36 -13.86 24.87
N MET A 825 -12.16 -13.59 25.91
CA MET A 825 -13.56 -13.16 25.75
C MET A 825 -13.69 -11.80 25.09
N GLU A 826 -12.84 -10.83 25.41
CA GLU A 826 -12.84 -9.50 24.76
C GLU A 826 -12.48 -9.61 23.29
N VAL A 827 -11.47 -10.42 22.95
CA VAL A 827 -11.12 -10.70 21.55
C VAL A 827 -12.27 -11.38 20.82
N LEU A 828 -12.98 -12.33 21.49
CA LEU A 828 -14.13 -13.02 20.92
C LEU A 828 -15.30 -12.06 20.67
N ASP A 829 -15.54 -11.13 21.58
CA ASP A 829 -16.60 -10.11 21.44
C ASP A 829 -16.29 -9.18 20.25
N THR A 830 -15.06 -8.72 20.12
CA THR A 830 -14.60 -7.90 18.99
C THR A 830 -14.71 -8.67 17.67
N ALA A 831 -14.23 -9.90 17.60
CA ALA A 831 -14.31 -10.74 16.41
C ALA A 831 -15.77 -11.05 16.01
N THR A 832 -16.66 -11.25 17.00
CA THR A 832 -18.10 -11.45 16.78
C THR A 832 -18.75 -10.21 16.20
N LEU A 833 -18.41 -9.03 16.71
CA LEU A 833 -18.90 -7.76 16.20
C LEU A 833 -18.48 -7.57 14.75
N ASN A 834 -17.20 -7.78 14.43
CA ASN A 834 -16.67 -7.69 13.07
C ASN A 834 -17.38 -8.68 12.12
N SER A 835 -17.54 -9.94 12.52
CA SER A 835 -18.28 -10.93 11.74
C SER A 835 -19.75 -10.50 11.50
N THR A 836 -20.37 -9.81 12.47
CA THR A 836 -21.72 -9.27 12.33
C THR A 836 -21.79 -8.15 11.29
N PHE A 837 -20.80 -7.25 11.26
CA PHE A 837 -20.70 -6.20 10.22
C PHE A 837 -20.51 -6.82 8.84
N VAL A 838 -19.61 -7.77 8.70
CA VAL A 838 -19.36 -8.49 7.43
C VAL A 838 -20.64 -9.17 6.94
N ARG A 839 -21.41 -9.79 7.85
CA ARG A 839 -22.69 -10.40 7.53
C ARG A 839 -23.74 -9.39 7.10
N ALA A 840 -23.78 -8.20 7.73
CA ALA A 840 -24.70 -7.13 7.31
C ALA A 840 -24.35 -6.61 5.92
N GLU A 841 -23.06 -6.49 5.60
CA GLU A 841 -22.60 -6.14 4.26
C GLU A 841 -22.98 -7.21 3.24
N LEU A 842 -22.79 -8.49 3.55
CA LEU A 842 -23.23 -9.61 2.73
C LEU A 842 -24.73 -9.51 2.42
N GLY A 843 -25.58 -9.24 3.43
CA GLY A 843 -27.00 -9.04 3.25
C GLY A 843 -27.35 -7.87 2.32
N THR A 844 -26.58 -6.77 2.35
CA THR A 844 -26.77 -5.65 1.41
C THR A 844 -26.36 -6.04 0.00
N ARG A 845 -25.29 -6.84 -0.17
CA ARG A 845 -24.86 -7.39 -1.46
C ARG A 845 -25.91 -8.33 -2.04
N GLU A 846 -26.50 -9.23 -1.24
CA GLU A 846 -27.60 -10.10 -1.66
C GLU A 846 -28.80 -9.31 -2.13
N LYS A 847 -29.24 -8.31 -1.37
CA LYS A 847 -30.37 -7.45 -1.73
C LYS A 847 -30.11 -6.68 -3.02
N SER A 848 -28.87 -6.22 -3.23
CA SER A 848 -28.49 -5.52 -4.45
C SER A 848 -28.58 -6.43 -5.67
N LEU A 849 -28.09 -7.69 -5.56
CA LEU A 849 -28.19 -8.68 -6.63
C LEU A 849 -29.66 -9.07 -6.92
N ASP A 850 -30.49 -9.23 -5.89
CA ASP A 850 -31.92 -9.51 -6.04
C ASP A 850 -32.63 -8.38 -6.79
N THR A 851 -32.36 -7.12 -6.41
CA THR A 851 -32.93 -5.95 -7.10
C THR A 851 -32.46 -5.86 -8.57
N LEU A 852 -31.18 -6.17 -8.84
CA LEU A 852 -30.64 -6.25 -10.19
C LEU A 852 -31.29 -7.38 -10.99
N GLY A 853 -31.54 -8.53 -10.34
CA GLY A 853 -32.24 -9.66 -10.94
C GLY A 853 -33.67 -9.30 -11.40
N GLN A 854 -34.42 -8.64 -10.52
CA GLN A 854 -35.78 -8.17 -10.85
C GLN A 854 -35.77 -7.17 -12.01
N ARG A 855 -34.84 -6.21 -12.01
CA ARG A 855 -34.69 -5.27 -13.12
C ARG A 855 -34.35 -5.98 -14.43
N LEU A 856 -33.45 -6.95 -14.42
CA LEU A 856 -33.08 -7.71 -15.61
C LEU A 856 -34.27 -8.55 -16.14
N GLU A 857 -35.10 -9.10 -15.23
CA GLU A 857 -36.33 -9.80 -15.59
C GLU A 857 -37.34 -8.86 -16.27
N ASP A 858 -37.55 -7.67 -15.72
CA ASP A 858 -38.41 -6.67 -16.31
C ASP A 858 -37.95 -6.23 -17.72
N GLU A 859 -36.61 -5.96 -17.84
CA GLU A 859 -35.99 -5.61 -19.13
C GLU A 859 -36.04 -6.78 -20.14
N ASP A 860 -35.95 -8.03 -19.70
CA ASP A 860 -36.04 -9.22 -20.54
C ASP A 860 -37.46 -9.34 -21.12
N VAL A 861 -38.49 -9.10 -20.27
CA VAL A 861 -39.89 -9.08 -20.70
C VAL A 861 -40.14 -7.97 -21.73
N GLU A 862 -39.58 -6.76 -21.50
CA GLU A 862 -39.72 -5.65 -22.44
C GLU A 862 -38.99 -5.94 -23.76
N LEU A 863 -37.80 -6.45 -23.74
CA LEU A 863 -37.02 -6.83 -24.94
C LEU A 863 -37.71 -7.95 -25.73
N LYS A 864 -38.27 -8.96 -25.05
CA LYS A 864 -39.09 -10.01 -25.70
C LYS A 864 -40.36 -9.45 -26.34
N SER A 865 -41.01 -8.49 -25.69
CA SER A 865 -42.14 -7.78 -26.26
C SER A 865 -41.74 -6.99 -27.50
N VAL A 866 -40.66 -6.25 -27.48
CA VAL A 866 -40.12 -5.53 -28.65
C VAL A 866 -39.70 -6.50 -29.76
N LEU A 867 -39.08 -7.60 -29.39
CA LEU A 867 -38.68 -8.66 -30.35
C LEU A 867 -39.92 -9.23 -31.03
N SER A 868 -41.02 -9.51 -30.29
CA SER A 868 -42.26 -10.01 -30.81
C SER A 868 -42.93 -9.00 -31.77
N LEU A 869 -42.91 -7.70 -31.42
CA LEU A 869 -43.42 -6.65 -32.29
C LEU A 869 -42.66 -6.52 -33.63
N GLU A 870 -41.38 -6.77 -33.65
CA GLU A 870 -40.55 -6.66 -34.86
C GLU A 870 -40.51 -7.98 -35.67
N TYR A 871 -40.64 -9.14 -35.05
CA TYR A 871 -40.39 -10.44 -35.65
C TYR A 871 -41.67 -11.26 -35.85
N ASP A 872 -42.62 -11.21 -34.89
CA ASP A 872 -43.85 -11.98 -34.98
C ASP A 872 -44.86 -11.30 -35.89
N SER A 873 -45.65 -12.10 -36.58
CA SER A 873 -46.72 -11.60 -37.44
C SER A 873 -48.00 -11.46 -36.65
N ASP A 874 -48.70 -10.32 -36.83
CA ASP A 874 -50.06 -10.19 -36.31
C ASP A 874 -50.98 -11.18 -37.06
N PHE A 875 -51.40 -12.20 -36.31
CA PHE A 875 -52.20 -13.31 -36.85
C PHE A 875 -53.51 -12.80 -37.45
N VAL A 876 -54.17 -11.78 -36.88
CA VAL A 876 -55.40 -11.22 -37.37
C VAL A 876 -55.19 -10.49 -38.67
N GLU A 877 -54.13 -9.70 -38.77
CA GLU A 877 -53.75 -9.01 -39.99
C GLU A 877 -53.34 -10.00 -41.08
N VAL A 878 -52.53 -11.02 -40.76
CA VAL A 878 -52.09 -12.05 -41.73
C VAL A 878 -53.27 -12.84 -42.26
N VAL A 879 -54.20 -13.28 -41.41
CA VAL A 879 -55.46 -13.97 -41.86
C VAL A 879 -56.34 -13.06 -42.71
N SER A 880 -56.48 -11.79 -42.33
CA SER A 880 -57.20 -10.83 -43.13
C SER A 880 -56.61 -10.62 -44.52
N ASN A 881 -55.25 -10.47 -44.55
CA ASN A 881 -54.46 -10.35 -45.79
C ASN A 881 -54.55 -11.63 -46.61
N LEU A 882 -54.56 -12.81 -45.99
CA LEU A 882 -54.74 -14.10 -46.68
C LEU A 882 -56.08 -14.15 -47.40
N ILE A 883 -57.16 -13.82 -46.69
CA ILE A 883 -58.49 -13.84 -47.28
C ILE A 883 -58.58 -12.82 -48.42
N ALA A 884 -58.12 -11.59 -48.22
CA ALA A 884 -58.10 -10.55 -49.24
C ALA A 884 -57.29 -10.97 -50.49
N ARG A 885 -56.11 -11.57 -50.30
CA ARG A 885 -55.27 -12.05 -51.42
C ARG A 885 -55.82 -13.29 -52.10
N GLN A 886 -56.50 -14.20 -51.40
CA GLN A 886 -57.24 -15.31 -52.01
C GLN A 886 -58.38 -14.80 -52.90
N ALA A 887 -59.11 -13.82 -52.41
CA ALA A 887 -60.13 -13.21 -53.19
C ALA A 887 -59.58 -12.47 -54.43
N ALA A 888 -58.50 -11.73 -54.28
CA ALA A 888 -57.80 -11.06 -55.37
C ALA A 888 -57.29 -12.05 -56.43
N LEU A 889 -56.69 -13.18 -56.00
CA LEU A 889 -56.18 -14.24 -56.89
C LEU A 889 -57.34 -14.88 -57.65
N GLN A 890 -58.48 -15.17 -56.97
CA GLN A 890 -59.67 -15.70 -57.61
C GLN A 890 -60.25 -14.73 -58.66
N ALA A 891 -60.32 -13.45 -58.33
CA ALA A 891 -60.73 -12.42 -59.23
C ALA A 891 -59.80 -12.28 -60.45
N SER A 892 -58.50 -12.31 -60.21
CA SER A 892 -57.44 -12.28 -61.22
C SER A 892 -57.51 -13.51 -62.16
N LEU A 893 -57.73 -14.71 -61.64
CA LEU A 893 -57.92 -15.94 -62.41
C LEU A 893 -59.19 -15.89 -63.23
N GLN A 894 -60.34 -15.40 -62.64
CA GLN A 894 -61.56 -15.22 -63.34
C GLN A 894 -61.47 -14.15 -64.45
N ALA A 895 -60.82 -13.04 -64.20
CA ALA A 895 -60.56 -12.03 -65.20
C ALA A 895 -59.72 -12.57 -66.35
N THR A 896 -58.67 -13.35 -65.99
CA THR A 896 -57.82 -14.02 -66.99
C THR A 896 -58.61 -15.01 -67.84
N GLY A 897 -59.41 -15.84 -67.18
CA GLY A 897 -60.30 -16.79 -67.89
C GLY A 897 -61.19 -16.11 -68.85
N LYS A 898 -61.91 -15.05 -68.41
CA LYS A 898 -62.83 -14.27 -69.28
C LYS A 898 -62.10 -13.57 -70.47
N ILE A 899 -60.86 -13.09 -70.25
CA ILE A 899 -60.11 -12.49 -71.33
C ILE A 899 -59.57 -13.58 -72.32
N PHE A 900 -59.31 -14.75 -71.84
CA PHE A 900 -59.00 -15.89 -72.73
C PHE A 900 -60.20 -16.33 -73.55
N GLU A 901 -61.41 -16.34 -72.96
CA GLU A 901 -62.68 -16.64 -73.66
C GLU A 901 -63.07 -15.57 -74.67
N MET A 902 -62.95 -14.27 -74.31
CA MET A 902 -63.24 -13.16 -75.17
C MET A 902 -62.42 -13.04 -76.44
N THR A 903 -61.23 -13.64 -76.53
CA THR A 903 -60.33 -13.57 -77.67
C THR A 903 -60.59 -14.61 -78.77
N LEU A 904 -61.39 -15.65 -78.47
CA LEU A 904 -61.82 -16.64 -79.45
C LEU A 904 -63.18 -16.30 -80.07
N LEU A 905 -64.09 -15.64 -79.31
CA LEU A 905 -65.51 -15.44 -79.77
C LEU A 905 -65.73 -14.16 -80.54
N ASN A 906 -64.80 -13.15 -80.44
CA ASN A 906 -64.92 -11.89 -81.14
C ASN A 906 -64.21 -11.83 -82.50
N TYR A 907 -63.74 -12.98 -83.04
CA TYR A 907 -63.01 -13.03 -84.32
C TYR A 907 -63.58 -14.10 -85.31
N ILE A 908 -64.71 -14.66 -84.99
CA ILE A 908 -65.52 -15.47 -85.91
C ILE A 908 -66.76 -14.66 -86.31
#